data_10c73909d957af5f54e690fed3d5abfe
#
_entry.id   10c73909d957af5f54e690fed3d5abfe
#
_cell.length_a   1.000
_cell.length_b   1.000
_cell.length_c   1.000
_cell.angle_alpha   90.00
_cell.angle_beta   90.00
_cell.angle_gamma   90.00
#
_symmetry.space_group_name_H-M   'P 1'
#
loop_
_entity.id
_entity.type
_entity.pdbx_description
1 polymer ?
#
loop_
_entity_poly.entity_id
_entity_poly.type
_entity_poly.pdbx_seq_one_letter_code
_entity_poly.pdbx_strand_id
1 'polypeptide(L)'
;MQETISFTPQLAASPIAEILWLIPAVPIVASGAIALLKQPKRRTAATLAIGSLSFSLLLALVAFVHVVGEWAHGGGVRETVNFTWIQVGSSHVDLGWVLDPLSAVMLVMVAFVGLLIFIYSTGYMEHDENFTRFFCFLSLFAGAMLGVVISNSLLLLFMCWELVGLTSYLLIGFWYHKPAAAAAAKKAFMTTRVGDVFFLLGIVWFFAQTGTLLFYNHGAGSLEPVALAALLAQPAALGLTAAGAIGLLIFAGAAGKSGQFPLHVWLPDAMEGPTPVSALIHAATMVAAGVYLIARVYPLMQAGALTGGTTTALTVVTWVGAFTAVFAALIAVAQNDIKRILAYSTVSQLGYMMAGLGMGGVAVGMFHLITHAFFKALLFLGAGSVIHGCHEEQDVRRMGGLRSDMPLTFVTYAIGMLALCGFPLFFSGFWSKDGILEAAQHWSVAKTPFYMLVFGALLTAFYMTRQVGYVFFGYWRGHKAAHESPAVMTVPLAILAFFAMALGLIGTPAWPWFRAFLDGHALAFQMSGFAEPGLIALMGTSTAVVFLGLGLGWWLYGGKAPEPEQPDVLEKAAPLPWVWLRNRLYVDELYGVTVIAFYAWWARVADWLDRRVWGGAVTGVAWAFRGWAQLNRFLDTNWVDGGFDKGCEELATGGGLLARVQSGRVQTYLRLLAVAVVALVAILIWSSRA
;
A
#
# COMPACT_ATOMS: atom_id res chain seq x y z
N MET A 1 0.81 -33.84 -19.48
CA MET A 1 0.33 -34.36 -18.20
C MET A 1 -0.58 -33.30 -17.62
N GLN A 2 -1.83 -33.59 -17.34
CA GLN A 2 -2.72 -32.72 -16.60
C GLN A 2 -2.14 -32.61 -15.19
N GLU A 3 -1.47 -31.49 -14.86
CA GLU A 3 -1.33 -31.09 -13.47
C GLU A 3 -2.74 -30.70 -13.00
N THR A 4 -3.45 -31.67 -12.49
CA THR A 4 -4.59 -31.44 -11.62
C THR A 4 -4.08 -30.57 -10.50
N ILE A 5 -4.61 -29.35 -10.38
CA ILE A 5 -4.46 -28.52 -9.18
C ILE A 5 -4.79 -29.44 -8.01
N SER A 6 -3.78 -29.97 -7.35
CA SER A 6 -3.96 -30.84 -6.19
C SER A 6 -4.47 -29.95 -5.08
N PHE A 7 -5.80 -30.01 -4.86
CA PHE A 7 -6.39 -29.33 -3.72
C PHE A 7 -5.81 -29.92 -2.44
N THR A 8 -5.03 -29.11 -1.77
CA THR A 8 -4.53 -29.44 -0.44
C THR A 8 -5.74 -29.64 0.47
N PRO A 9 -5.98 -30.82 1.03
CA PRO A 9 -7.10 -31.02 1.94
C PRO A 9 -6.95 -30.07 3.13
N GLN A 10 -8.06 -29.41 3.52
CA GLN A 10 -8.09 -28.64 4.75
C GLN A 10 -8.04 -29.61 5.93
N LEU A 11 -7.00 -29.47 6.74
CA LEU A 11 -6.86 -30.18 8.01
C LEU A 11 -7.70 -29.51 9.10
N ALA A 12 -8.05 -30.25 10.14
CA ALA A 12 -8.57 -29.68 11.36
C ALA A 12 -7.53 -28.71 11.94
N ALA A 13 -7.98 -27.55 12.45
CA ALA A 13 -7.07 -26.55 12.99
C ALA A 13 -6.25 -27.12 14.15
N SER A 14 -4.92 -27.02 14.03
CA SER A 14 -4.01 -27.39 15.13
C SER A 14 -4.05 -26.30 16.21
N PRO A 15 -3.59 -26.59 17.45
CA PRO A 15 -3.49 -25.57 18.51
C PRO A 15 -2.65 -24.36 18.10
N ILE A 16 -1.66 -24.53 17.23
CA ILE A 16 -0.86 -23.39 16.72
C ILE A 16 -1.66 -22.55 15.72
N ALA A 17 -2.50 -23.12 14.90
CA ALA A 17 -3.38 -22.40 14.02
C ALA A 17 -4.44 -21.60 14.78
N GLU A 18 -4.98 -22.14 15.89
CA GLU A 18 -5.95 -21.44 16.73
C GLU A 18 -5.37 -20.16 17.36
N ILE A 19 -4.10 -20.15 17.76
CA ILE A 19 -3.42 -19.00 18.39
C ILE A 19 -2.65 -18.13 17.40
N LEU A 20 -2.73 -18.38 16.08
CA LEU A 20 -1.96 -17.68 15.06
C LEU A 20 -2.19 -16.16 15.08
N TRP A 21 -3.38 -15.71 15.46
CA TRP A 21 -3.75 -14.30 15.59
C TRP A 21 -2.89 -13.54 16.63
N LEU A 22 -2.25 -14.23 17.59
CA LEU A 22 -1.34 -13.59 18.53
C LEU A 22 -0.11 -13.01 17.85
N ILE A 23 0.32 -13.57 16.71
CA ILE A 23 1.51 -13.10 15.98
C ILE A 23 1.39 -11.62 15.58
N PRO A 24 0.30 -11.15 14.93
CA PRO A 24 0.10 -9.71 14.68
C PRO A 24 -0.41 -8.94 15.90
N ALA A 25 -1.18 -9.55 16.79
CA ALA A 25 -1.82 -8.86 17.90
C ALA A 25 -0.80 -8.33 18.92
N VAL A 26 0.25 -9.10 19.23
CA VAL A 26 1.23 -8.72 20.27
C VAL A 26 1.99 -7.44 19.89
N PRO A 27 2.52 -7.25 18.68
CA PRO A 27 3.12 -5.96 18.27
C PRO A 27 2.11 -4.80 18.24
N ILE A 28 0.84 -5.05 17.88
CA ILE A 28 -0.22 -4.02 17.91
C ILE A 28 -0.49 -3.56 19.33
N VAL A 29 -0.65 -4.50 20.27
CA VAL A 29 -0.83 -4.21 21.69
C VAL A 29 0.38 -3.49 22.26
N ALA A 30 1.60 -3.94 21.92
CA ALA A 30 2.83 -3.27 22.33
C ALA A 30 2.89 -1.83 21.81
N SER A 31 2.46 -1.57 20.57
CA SER A 31 2.33 -0.21 20.04
C SER A 31 1.40 0.65 20.88
N GLY A 32 0.21 0.13 21.26
CA GLY A 32 -0.73 0.82 22.14
C GLY A 32 -0.12 1.11 23.52
N ALA A 33 0.59 0.15 24.11
CA ALA A 33 1.29 0.34 25.39
C ALA A 33 2.40 1.40 25.28
N ILE A 34 3.18 1.40 24.19
CA ILE A 34 4.23 2.39 23.93
C ILE A 34 3.64 3.78 23.72
N ALA A 35 2.47 3.90 23.07
CA ALA A 35 1.78 5.17 22.87
C ALA A 35 1.42 5.87 24.19
N LEU A 36 1.21 5.11 25.25
CA LEU A 36 0.93 5.63 26.60
C LEU A 36 2.19 6.03 27.38
N LEU A 37 3.39 5.71 26.87
CA LEU A 37 4.65 6.05 27.51
C LEU A 37 5.04 7.52 27.26
N LYS A 38 5.63 8.17 28.27
CA LYS A 38 6.27 9.46 28.09
C LYS A 38 7.56 9.32 27.26
N GLN A 39 7.90 10.32 26.43
CA GLN A 39 9.07 10.32 25.55
C GLN A 39 10.42 9.94 26.23
N PRO A 40 10.72 10.35 27.47
CA PRO A 40 11.97 9.96 28.13
C PRO A 40 12.14 8.46 28.42
N LYS A 41 11.04 7.65 28.38
CA LYS A 41 11.09 6.21 28.64
C LYS A 41 11.56 5.40 27.43
N ARG A 42 12.67 5.80 26.81
CA ARG A 42 13.23 5.23 25.57
C ARG A 42 13.53 3.74 25.69
N ARG A 43 14.23 3.31 26.76
CA ARG A 43 14.58 1.89 26.98
C ARG A 43 13.33 1.01 27.08
N THR A 44 12.32 1.44 27.83
CA THR A 44 11.07 0.68 27.97
C THR A 44 10.35 0.54 26.62
N ALA A 45 10.30 1.60 25.83
CA ALA A 45 9.68 1.56 24.49
C ALA A 45 10.41 0.58 23.56
N ALA A 46 11.74 0.65 23.49
CA ALA A 46 12.54 -0.28 22.69
C ALA A 46 12.39 -1.74 23.18
N THR A 47 12.41 -1.97 24.50
CA THR A 47 12.26 -3.32 25.07
C THR A 47 10.89 -3.91 24.75
N LEU A 48 9.80 -3.12 24.88
CA LEU A 48 8.45 -3.58 24.51
C LEU A 48 8.34 -3.89 23.02
N ALA A 49 8.87 -3.03 22.16
CA ALA A 49 8.84 -3.23 20.72
C ALA A 49 9.63 -4.47 20.29
N ILE A 50 10.88 -4.59 20.71
CA ILE A 50 11.75 -5.72 20.40
C ILE A 50 11.22 -7.01 21.02
N GLY A 51 10.77 -6.96 22.28
CA GLY A 51 10.19 -8.12 22.97
C GLY A 51 8.91 -8.63 22.30
N SER A 52 8.03 -7.74 21.86
CA SER A 52 6.81 -8.11 21.14
C SER A 52 7.10 -8.81 19.81
N LEU A 53 8.03 -8.27 19.04
CA LEU A 53 8.40 -8.87 17.75
C LEU A 53 9.23 -10.14 17.90
N SER A 54 10.05 -10.25 18.98
CA SER A 54 10.74 -11.50 19.34
C SER A 54 9.74 -12.61 19.68
N PHE A 55 8.69 -12.29 20.43
CA PHE A 55 7.61 -13.23 20.73
C PHE A 55 6.87 -13.65 19.45
N SER A 56 6.54 -12.70 18.57
CA SER A 56 5.92 -13.00 17.27
C SER A 56 6.81 -13.88 16.41
N LEU A 57 8.12 -13.65 16.40
CA LEU A 57 9.07 -14.50 15.69
C LEU A 57 9.11 -15.92 16.25
N LEU A 58 9.10 -16.07 17.59
CA LEU A 58 9.05 -17.40 18.22
C LEU A 58 7.82 -18.17 17.78
N LEU A 59 6.64 -17.56 17.84
CA LEU A 59 5.40 -18.20 17.38
C LEU A 59 5.44 -18.50 15.87
N ALA A 60 5.97 -17.60 15.05
CA ALA A 60 6.14 -17.80 13.62
C ALA A 60 7.07 -18.98 13.30
N LEU A 61 8.17 -19.16 14.08
CA LEU A 61 9.05 -20.31 13.95
C LEU A 61 8.36 -21.61 14.36
N VAL A 62 7.58 -21.62 15.43
CA VAL A 62 6.78 -22.80 15.83
C VAL A 62 5.78 -23.16 14.74
N ALA A 63 5.06 -22.18 14.20
CA ALA A 63 4.13 -22.39 13.09
C ALA A 63 4.86 -22.92 11.83
N PHE A 64 6.02 -22.37 11.50
CA PHE A 64 6.82 -22.82 10.38
C PHE A 64 7.29 -24.25 10.53
N VAL A 65 7.84 -24.62 11.72
CA VAL A 65 8.29 -25.99 12.00
C VAL A 65 7.13 -26.98 11.94
N HIS A 66 5.95 -26.61 12.44
CA HIS A 66 4.74 -27.41 12.33
C HIS A 66 4.38 -27.69 10.86
N VAL A 67 4.31 -26.63 10.02
CA VAL A 67 4.00 -26.77 8.58
C VAL A 67 5.04 -27.60 7.84
N VAL A 68 6.33 -27.42 8.15
CA VAL A 68 7.41 -28.25 7.55
C VAL A 68 7.30 -29.71 8.00
N GLY A 69 6.93 -29.97 9.26
CA GLY A 69 6.72 -31.32 9.79
C GLY A 69 5.59 -32.03 9.05
N GLU A 70 4.43 -31.41 8.93
CA GLU A 70 3.28 -31.98 8.21
C GLU A 70 3.59 -32.17 6.71
N TRP A 71 4.27 -31.21 6.07
CA TRP A 71 4.71 -31.37 4.68
C TRP A 71 5.65 -32.55 4.49
N ALA A 72 6.61 -32.77 5.41
CA ALA A 72 7.56 -33.88 5.35
C ALA A 72 6.87 -35.26 5.46
N HIS A 73 5.70 -35.32 6.10
CA HIS A 73 4.89 -36.53 6.20
C HIS A 73 3.97 -36.75 4.96
N GLY A 74 4.11 -35.94 3.91
CA GLY A 74 3.41 -36.08 2.64
C GLY A 74 2.01 -35.45 2.64
N GLY A 75 1.67 -34.65 3.65
CA GLY A 75 0.44 -33.88 3.72
C GLY A 75 0.58 -32.51 3.06
N GLY A 76 -0.35 -32.12 2.20
CA GLY A 76 -0.53 -30.72 1.87
C GLY A 76 -1.11 -30.01 3.09
N VAL A 77 -0.43 -28.96 3.58
CA VAL A 77 -0.83 -28.28 4.82
C VAL A 77 -1.63 -27.03 4.49
N ARG A 78 -2.88 -27.02 4.88
CA ARG A 78 -3.68 -25.80 4.96
C ARG A 78 -4.64 -25.91 6.13
N GLU A 79 -4.43 -25.08 7.12
CA GLU A 79 -5.26 -24.99 8.30
C GLU A 79 -5.91 -23.61 8.34
N THR A 80 -7.22 -23.55 8.59
CA THR A 80 -7.98 -22.31 8.62
C THR A 80 -8.81 -22.23 9.89
N VAL A 81 -8.89 -21.04 10.47
CA VAL A 81 -9.80 -20.71 11.57
C VAL A 81 -10.65 -19.54 11.10
N ASN A 82 -11.95 -19.79 10.94
CA ASN A 82 -12.91 -18.82 10.43
C ASN A 82 -13.94 -18.50 11.52
N PHE A 83 -14.43 -17.26 11.57
CA PHE A 83 -15.46 -16.82 12.49
C PHE A 83 -16.31 -15.72 11.85
N THR A 84 -17.59 -15.68 12.23
CA THR A 84 -18.51 -14.62 11.77
C THR A 84 -18.25 -13.33 12.54
N TRP A 85 -17.91 -12.26 11.82
CA TRP A 85 -17.65 -10.94 12.40
C TRP A 85 -18.93 -10.10 12.52
N ILE A 86 -19.69 -10.00 11.43
CA ILE A 86 -20.94 -9.22 11.37
C ILE A 86 -22.00 -10.04 10.67
N GLN A 87 -23.22 -10.04 11.21
CA GLN A 87 -24.40 -10.60 10.58
C GLN A 87 -25.44 -9.51 10.35
N VAL A 88 -25.94 -9.42 9.12
CA VAL A 88 -27.00 -8.48 8.73
C VAL A 88 -28.13 -9.26 8.04
N GLY A 89 -29.19 -9.50 8.78
CA GLY A 89 -30.29 -10.35 8.30
C GLY A 89 -29.85 -11.80 8.08
N SER A 90 -30.01 -12.29 6.85
CA SER A 90 -29.54 -13.61 6.41
C SER A 90 -28.09 -13.61 5.89
N SER A 91 -27.50 -12.43 5.65
CA SER A 91 -26.12 -12.29 5.17
C SER A 91 -25.16 -12.16 6.34
N HIS A 92 -24.00 -12.78 6.21
CA HIS A 92 -22.92 -12.69 7.19
C HIS A 92 -21.61 -12.35 6.51
N VAL A 93 -20.74 -11.67 7.23
CA VAL A 93 -19.37 -11.36 6.81
C VAL A 93 -18.45 -12.11 7.76
N ASP A 94 -17.71 -13.06 7.20
CA ASP A 94 -16.77 -13.88 7.93
C ASP A 94 -15.35 -13.37 7.78
N LEU A 95 -14.58 -13.47 8.86
CA LEU A 95 -13.16 -13.25 8.90
C LEU A 95 -12.47 -14.55 9.30
N GLY A 96 -11.16 -14.63 9.06
CA GLY A 96 -10.39 -15.79 9.45
C GLY A 96 -8.91 -15.62 9.17
N TRP A 97 -8.14 -16.59 9.66
CA TRP A 97 -6.72 -16.68 9.37
C TRP A 97 -6.35 -18.07 8.84
N VAL A 98 -5.24 -18.13 8.12
CA VAL A 98 -4.77 -19.32 7.43
C VAL A 98 -3.30 -19.58 7.74
N LEU A 99 -3.00 -20.83 8.03
CA LEU A 99 -1.65 -21.35 8.14
C LEU A 99 -1.41 -22.34 7.00
N ASP A 100 -0.56 -21.94 6.08
CA ASP A 100 -0.11 -22.74 4.94
C ASP A 100 1.38 -22.45 4.63
N PRO A 101 2.05 -23.16 3.73
CA PRO A 101 3.45 -22.93 3.40
C PRO A 101 3.76 -21.47 3.05
N LEU A 102 2.86 -20.80 2.31
CA LEU A 102 3.06 -19.41 1.89
C LEU A 102 3.02 -18.43 3.08
N SER A 103 2.03 -18.57 3.97
CA SER A 103 1.95 -17.73 5.18
C SER A 103 3.09 -18.03 6.17
N ALA A 104 3.44 -19.31 6.36
CA ALA A 104 4.48 -19.72 7.30
C ALA A 104 5.86 -19.13 6.94
N VAL A 105 6.28 -19.19 5.68
CA VAL A 105 7.54 -18.58 5.21
C VAL A 105 7.51 -17.06 5.37
N MET A 106 6.40 -16.42 4.99
CA MET A 106 6.27 -14.97 5.09
C MET A 106 6.27 -14.47 6.53
N LEU A 107 5.63 -15.19 7.47
CA LEU A 107 5.64 -14.84 8.90
C LEU A 107 7.06 -14.83 9.46
N VAL A 108 7.84 -15.88 9.18
CA VAL A 108 9.25 -15.96 9.62
C VAL A 108 10.07 -14.83 9.01
N MET A 109 9.94 -14.60 7.69
CA MET A 109 10.70 -13.56 6.99
C MET A 109 10.39 -12.16 7.54
N VAL A 110 9.11 -11.80 7.68
CA VAL A 110 8.70 -10.48 8.18
C VAL A 110 9.15 -10.26 9.63
N ALA A 111 8.94 -11.26 10.51
CA ALA A 111 9.26 -11.14 11.91
C ALA A 111 10.79 -11.12 12.13
N PHE A 112 11.55 -11.95 11.42
CA PHE A 112 13.01 -12.03 11.57
C PHE A 112 13.72 -10.78 11.05
N VAL A 113 13.45 -10.40 9.80
CA VAL A 113 14.04 -9.19 9.20
C VAL A 113 13.60 -7.95 9.98
N GLY A 114 12.30 -7.88 10.35
CA GLY A 114 11.77 -6.82 11.19
C GLY A 114 12.48 -6.70 12.52
N LEU A 115 12.72 -7.82 13.22
CA LEU A 115 13.45 -7.83 14.51
C LEU A 115 14.87 -7.26 14.38
N LEU A 116 15.61 -7.63 13.34
CA LEU A 116 16.94 -7.09 13.09
C LEU A 116 16.91 -5.57 12.84
N ILE A 117 15.88 -5.10 12.12
CA ILE A 117 15.67 -3.66 11.90
C ILE A 117 15.32 -2.94 13.22
N PHE A 118 14.49 -3.53 14.08
CA PHE A 118 14.16 -2.95 15.40
C PHE A 118 15.41 -2.81 16.29
N ILE A 119 16.27 -3.85 16.33
CA ILE A 119 17.53 -3.82 17.07
C ILE A 119 18.42 -2.72 16.50
N TYR A 120 18.64 -2.70 15.19
CA TYR A 120 19.42 -1.66 14.50
C TYR A 120 18.92 -0.25 14.82
N SER A 121 17.59 -0.08 14.85
CA SER A 121 16.96 1.22 15.10
C SER A 121 17.28 1.81 16.47
N THR A 122 17.63 0.98 17.46
CA THR A 122 18.00 1.49 18.78
C THR A 122 19.28 2.31 18.74
N GLY A 123 20.25 1.95 17.88
CA GLY A 123 21.47 2.74 17.67
C GLY A 123 21.21 3.92 16.73
N TYR A 124 20.55 3.69 15.59
CA TYR A 124 20.34 4.73 14.59
C TYR A 124 19.52 5.92 15.10
N MET A 125 18.49 5.66 15.93
CA MET A 125 17.59 6.68 16.49
C MET A 125 17.98 7.15 17.88
N GLU A 126 19.18 6.78 18.40
CA GLU A 126 19.59 7.04 19.78
C GLU A 126 19.46 8.50 20.19
N HIS A 127 19.75 9.43 19.32
CA HIS A 127 19.73 10.87 19.58
C HIS A 127 18.42 11.56 19.20
N ASP A 128 17.45 10.86 18.59
CA ASP A 128 16.19 11.47 18.16
C ASP A 128 15.26 11.74 19.36
N GLU A 129 14.69 12.96 19.45
CA GLU A 129 13.79 13.36 20.52
C GLU A 129 12.51 12.54 20.58
N ASN A 130 12.04 12.05 19.44
CA ASN A 130 10.80 11.31 19.27
C ASN A 130 11.00 9.79 19.23
N PHE A 131 12.04 9.27 19.86
CA PHE A 131 12.40 7.86 19.90
C PHE A 131 11.23 6.93 20.28
N THR A 132 10.49 7.26 21.33
CA THR A 132 9.35 6.46 21.81
C THR A 132 8.23 6.41 20.76
N ARG A 133 7.90 7.54 20.12
CA ARG A 133 6.92 7.61 19.03
C ARG A 133 7.36 6.78 17.83
N PHE A 134 8.66 6.75 17.51
CA PHE A 134 9.21 5.94 16.44
C PHE A 134 8.91 4.45 16.66
N PHE A 135 9.23 3.92 17.83
CA PHE A 135 8.98 2.50 18.16
C PHE A 135 7.51 2.15 18.25
N CYS A 136 6.65 3.10 18.66
CA CYS A 136 5.20 2.94 18.60
C CYS A 136 4.73 2.66 17.16
N PHE A 137 5.09 3.53 16.22
CA PHE A 137 4.68 3.38 14.82
C PHE A 137 5.30 2.16 14.15
N LEU A 138 6.55 1.86 14.49
CA LEU A 138 7.27 0.71 13.96
C LEU A 138 6.60 -0.61 14.38
N SER A 139 6.18 -0.73 15.65
CA SER A 139 5.47 -1.90 16.18
C SER A 139 4.10 -2.07 15.53
N LEU A 140 3.34 -0.97 15.36
CA LEU A 140 2.04 -1.01 14.70
C LEU A 140 2.17 -1.46 13.24
N PHE A 141 3.19 -0.97 12.55
CA PHE A 141 3.47 -1.32 11.17
C PHE A 141 3.83 -2.81 11.01
N ALA A 142 4.68 -3.34 11.89
CA ALA A 142 5.03 -4.75 11.90
C ALA A 142 3.82 -5.65 12.18
N GLY A 143 3.01 -5.30 13.18
CA GLY A 143 1.78 -6.03 13.49
C GLY A 143 0.77 -6.01 12.35
N ALA A 144 0.58 -4.85 11.70
CA ALA A 144 -0.30 -4.73 10.54
C ALA A 144 0.15 -5.63 9.37
N MET A 145 1.46 -5.68 9.09
CA MET A 145 1.99 -6.54 8.03
C MET A 145 1.85 -8.03 8.35
N LEU A 146 2.10 -8.43 9.60
CA LEU A 146 1.85 -9.81 10.05
C LEU A 146 0.38 -10.18 9.92
N GLY A 147 -0.54 -9.23 10.17
CA GLY A 147 -1.98 -9.40 9.96
C GLY A 147 -2.34 -9.62 8.49
N VAL A 148 -1.72 -8.89 7.55
CA VAL A 148 -1.87 -9.14 6.10
C VAL A 148 -1.51 -10.58 5.77
N VAL A 149 -0.41 -11.09 6.34
CA VAL A 149 0.13 -12.42 6.01
C VAL A 149 -0.78 -13.56 6.47
N ILE A 150 -1.37 -13.46 7.67
CA ILE A 150 -2.23 -14.56 8.20
C ILE A 150 -3.66 -14.53 7.68
N SER A 151 -4.09 -13.46 7.00
CA SER A 151 -5.49 -13.30 6.62
C SER A 151 -6.00 -14.41 5.71
N ASN A 152 -7.11 -15.07 6.10
CA ASN A 152 -7.90 -15.99 5.27
C ASN A 152 -9.14 -15.30 4.66
N SER A 153 -9.26 -14.00 4.80
CA SER A 153 -10.34 -13.21 4.23
C SER A 153 -9.77 -12.03 3.47
N LEU A 154 -10.30 -11.78 2.26
CA LEU A 154 -9.90 -10.62 1.47
C LEU A 154 -10.21 -9.29 2.19
N LEU A 155 -11.28 -9.28 3.00
CA LEU A 155 -11.63 -8.11 3.82
C LEU A 155 -10.64 -7.90 4.97
N LEU A 156 -10.30 -8.95 5.74
CA LEU A 156 -9.31 -8.83 6.82
C LEU A 156 -7.95 -8.42 6.27
N LEU A 157 -7.56 -9.00 5.14
CA LEU A 157 -6.34 -8.62 4.42
C LEU A 157 -6.38 -7.13 4.07
N PHE A 158 -7.49 -6.63 3.53
CA PHE A 158 -7.66 -5.23 3.17
C PHE A 158 -7.63 -4.30 4.41
N MET A 159 -8.25 -4.68 5.53
CA MET A 159 -8.19 -3.90 6.77
C MET A 159 -6.74 -3.75 7.27
N CYS A 160 -5.99 -4.85 7.31
CA CYS A 160 -4.57 -4.82 7.68
C CYS A 160 -3.72 -4.08 6.63
N TRP A 161 -4.03 -4.21 5.35
CA TRP A 161 -3.42 -3.49 4.23
C TRP A 161 -3.55 -1.97 4.35
N GLU A 162 -4.72 -1.50 4.76
CA GLU A 162 -4.97 -0.09 5.02
C GLU A 162 -4.20 0.41 6.24
N LEU A 163 -4.09 -0.42 7.27
CA LEU A 163 -3.31 -0.10 8.46
C LEU A 163 -1.80 -0.02 8.13
N VAL A 164 -1.28 -0.90 7.26
CA VAL A 164 0.08 -0.78 6.70
C VAL A 164 0.24 0.54 5.95
N GLY A 165 -0.76 0.95 5.16
CA GLY A 165 -0.76 2.23 4.45
C GLY A 165 -0.71 3.43 5.39
N LEU A 166 -1.53 3.44 6.42
CA LEU A 166 -1.57 4.49 7.43
C LEU A 166 -0.25 4.59 8.20
N THR A 167 0.27 3.47 8.67
CA THR A 167 1.51 3.46 9.45
C THR A 167 2.73 3.85 8.60
N SER A 168 2.76 3.47 7.33
CA SER A 168 3.80 3.95 6.41
C SER A 168 3.75 5.47 6.22
N TYR A 169 2.56 6.06 6.11
CA TYR A 169 2.38 7.52 6.07
C TYR A 169 2.98 8.19 7.31
N LEU A 170 2.71 7.65 8.51
CA LEU A 170 3.23 8.16 9.79
C LEU A 170 4.75 8.02 9.88
N LEU A 171 5.32 6.96 9.34
CA LEU A 171 6.76 6.67 9.36
C LEU A 171 7.54 7.46 8.29
N ILE A 172 7.01 7.62 7.08
CA ILE A 172 7.61 8.46 6.02
C ILE A 172 7.61 9.92 6.48
N GLY A 173 6.48 10.38 7.03
CA GLY A 173 6.33 11.72 7.60
C GLY A 173 6.82 11.84 9.04
N PHE A 174 7.71 10.98 9.52
CA PHE A 174 8.15 11.00 10.91
C PHE A 174 8.74 12.35 11.32
N TRP A 175 9.54 12.94 10.47
CA TRP A 175 10.06 14.30 10.60
C TRP A 175 9.15 15.32 9.91
N TYR A 176 7.85 15.32 10.23
CA TYR A 176 6.81 16.15 9.58
C TYR A 176 7.06 17.65 9.61
N HIS A 177 7.93 18.14 10.51
CA HIS A 177 8.40 19.51 10.55
C HIS A 177 9.25 19.88 9.33
N LYS A 178 9.82 18.88 8.61
CA LYS A 178 10.48 19.07 7.32
C LYS A 178 9.40 19.07 6.22
N PRO A 179 9.22 20.18 5.46
CA PRO A 179 8.19 20.22 4.41
C PRO A 179 8.31 19.09 3.38
N ALA A 180 9.55 18.69 3.05
CA ALA A 180 9.81 17.58 2.13
C ALA A 180 9.26 16.25 2.64
N ALA A 181 9.46 15.92 3.93
CA ALA A 181 8.97 14.70 4.55
C ALA A 181 7.43 14.68 4.63
N ALA A 182 6.80 15.81 4.98
CA ALA A 182 5.35 15.94 5.00
C ALA A 182 4.73 15.80 3.60
N ALA A 183 5.35 16.40 2.58
CA ALA A 183 4.93 16.26 1.18
C ALA A 183 5.09 14.81 0.67
N ALA A 184 6.23 14.16 0.99
CA ALA A 184 6.51 12.77 0.63
C ALA A 184 5.50 11.79 1.26
N ALA A 185 5.17 11.97 2.55
CA ALA A 185 4.16 11.16 3.23
C ALA A 185 2.79 11.30 2.56
N LYS A 186 2.35 12.53 2.28
CA LYS A 186 1.10 12.80 1.57
C LYS A 186 1.09 12.15 0.18
N LYS A 187 2.17 12.30 -0.59
CA LYS A 187 2.31 11.69 -1.91
C LYS A 187 2.22 10.17 -1.83
N ALA A 188 2.93 9.54 -0.88
CA ALA A 188 2.90 8.09 -0.68
C ALA A 188 1.48 7.60 -0.36
N PHE A 189 0.81 8.24 0.59
CA PHE A 189 -0.55 7.89 0.97
C PHE A 189 -1.55 8.04 -0.19
N MET A 190 -1.54 9.18 -0.89
CA MET A 190 -2.48 9.45 -1.98
C MET A 190 -2.26 8.52 -3.18
N THR A 191 -1.00 8.28 -3.55
CA THR A 191 -0.69 7.41 -4.70
C THR A 191 -1.09 5.96 -4.44
N THR A 192 -0.79 5.43 -3.26
CA THR A 192 -1.19 4.06 -2.89
C THR A 192 -2.69 3.94 -2.78
N ARG A 193 -3.38 4.99 -2.28
CA ARG A 193 -4.83 5.02 -2.15
C ARG A 193 -5.57 4.90 -3.49
N VAL A 194 -4.99 5.43 -4.57
CA VAL A 194 -5.55 5.20 -5.91
C VAL A 194 -5.64 3.70 -6.23
N GLY A 195 -4.57 2.95 -5.97
CA GLY A 195 -4.59 1.50 -6.11
C GLY A 195 -5.58 0.81 -5.18
N ASP A 196 -5.66 1.27 -3.92
CA ASP A 196 -6.53 0.71 -2.89
C ASP A 196 -8.03 0.87 -3.22
N VAL A 197 -8.42 1.96 -3.92
CA VAL A 197 -9.79 2.15 -4.43
C VAL A 197 -10.16 1.07 -5.45
N PHE A 198 -9.28 0.77 -6.41
CA PHE A 198 -9.51 -0.32 -7.36
C PHE A 198 -9.55 -1.67 -6.67
N PHE A 199 -8.68 -1.90 -5.68
CA PHE A 199 -8.69 -3.10 -4.88
C PHE A 199 -10.03 -3.27 -4.13
N LEU A 200 -10.55 -2.21 -3.51
CA LEU A 200 -11.85 -2.23 -2.84
C LEU A 200 -12.99 -2.54 -3.83
N LEU A 201 -12.98 -1.96 -5.02
CA LEU A 201 -13.94 -2.30 -6.08
C LEU A 201 -13.86 -3.78 -6.46
N GLY A 202 -12.64 -4.32 -6.56
CA GLY A 202 -12.41 -5.74 -6.76
C GLY A 202 -13.01 -6.60 -5.64
N ILE A 203 -12.83 -6.21 -4.38
CA ILE A 203 -13.39 -6.90 -3.20
C ILE A 203 -14.92 -6.91 -3.25
N VAL A 204 -15.53 -5.76 -3.49
CA VAL A 204 -17.01 -5.63 -3.55
C VAL A 204 -17.58 -6.48 -4.69
N TRP A 205 -16.94 -6.45 -5.86
CA TRP A 205 -17.38 -7.26 -6.98
C TRP A 205 -17.20 -8.75 -6.71
N PHE A 206 -16.05 -9.14 -6.11
CA PHE A 206 -15.79 -10.52 -5.73
C PHE A 206 -16.84 -11.05 -4.76
N PHE A 207 -17.16 -10.28 -3.71
CA PHE A 207 -18.22 -10.63 -2.75
C PHE A 207 -19.59 -10.75 -3.42
N ALA A 208 -19.94 -9.82 -4.30
CA ALA A 208 -21.23 -9.85 -5.01
C ALA A 208 -21.40 -11.10 -5.87
N GLN A 209 -20.30 -11.69 -6.36
CA GLN A 209 -20.32 -12.89 -7.20
C GLN A 209 -20.23 -14.21 -6.41
N THR A 210 -19.49 -14.21 -5.32
CA THR A 210 -19.18 -15.44 -4.56
C THR A 210 -19.96 -15.58 -3.26
N GLY A 211 -20.53 -14.47 -2.76
CA GLY A 211 -21.23 -14.44 -1.47
C GLY A 211 -20.31 -14.55 -0.24
N THR A 212 -19.00 -14.75 -0.43
CA THR A 212 -18.02 -14.86 0.65
C THR A 212 -16.71 -14.19 0.30
N LEU A 213 -16.00 -13.68 1.31
CA LEU A 213 -14.64 -13.13 1.17
C LEU A 213 -13.57 -14.02 1.82
N LEU A 214 -13.97 -15.14 2.42
CA LEU A 214 -13.03 -16.16 2.88
C LEU A 214 -12.34 -16.81 1.68
N PHE A 215 -11.03 -16.93 1.72
CA PHE A 215 -10.27 -17.61 0.67
C PHE A 215 -10.58 -19.11 0.66
N TYR A 216 -10.56 -19.73 1.84
CA TYR A 216 -10.73 -21.16 2.03
C TYR A 216 -11.75 -21.43 3.14
N ASN A 217 -12.74 -22.27 2.85
CA ASN A 217 -13.81 -22.66 3.76
C ASN A 217 -14.41 -24.01 3.39
N HIS A 218 -13.63 -25.11 3.50
CA HIS A 218 -14.08 -26.49 3.26
C HIS A 218 -14.85 -26.68 1.94
N GLY A 219 -14.36 -26.07 0.86
CA GLY A 219 -14.97 -26.15 -0.47
C GLY A 219 -15.90 -24.99 -0.84
N ALA A 220 -16.27 -24.13 0.15
CA ALA A 220 -17.14 -22.96 -0.04
C ALA A 220 -16.39 -21.62 -0.05
N GLY A 221 -15.06 -21.61 -0.07
CA GLY A 221 -14.24 -20.42 -0.13
C GLY A 221 -14.19 -19.79 -1.51
N SER A 222 -13.88 -18.51 -1.57
CA SER A 222 -13.89 -17.72 -2.80
C SER A 222 -12.75 -18.07 -3.78
N LEU A 223 -11.65 -18.66 -3.31
CA LEU A 223 -10.55 -19.18 -4.14
C LEU A 223 -10.64 -20.69 -4.39
N GLU A 224 -11.75 -21.32 -4.02
CA GLU A 224 -11.97 -22.75 -4.22
C GLU A 224 -12.71 -23.01 -5.54
N PRO A 225 -12.68 -24.25 -6.08
CA PRO A 225 -13.07 -24.54 -7.46
C PRO A 225 -14.46 -24.09 -7.84
N VAL A 226 -15.43 -24.25 -6.94
CA VAL A 226 -16.84 -23.94 -7.21
C VAL A 226 -17.01 -22.44 -7.47
N ALA A 227 -16.41 -21.59 -6.63
CA ALA A 227 -16.47 -20.15 -6.79
C ALA A 227 -15.71 -19.69 -8.04
N LEU A 228 -14.52 -20.25 -8.30
CA LEU A 228 -13.73 -19.94 -9.49
C LEU A 228 -14.45 -20.32 -10.78
N ALA A 229 -15.10 -21.48 -10.83
CA ALA A 229 -15.89 -21.92 -11.98
C ALA A 229 -17.07 -20.97 -12.26
N ALA A 230 -17.76 -20.52 -11.21
CA ALA A 230 -18.84 -19.55 -11.35
C ALA A 230 -18.36 -18.19 -11.91
N LEU A 231 -17.19 -17.71 -11.46
CA LEU A 231 -16.58 -16.46 -11.95
C LEU A 231 -16.13 -16.57 -13.41
N LEU A 232 -15.69 -17.75 -13.86
CA LEU A 232 -15.28 -17.98 -15.24
C LEU A 232 -16.48 -18.01 -16.21
N ALA A 233 -17.63 -18.48 -15.74
CA ALA A 233 -18.85 -18.52 -16.53
C ALA A 233 -19.45 -17.13 -16.80
N GLN A 234 -19.02 -16.09 -16.07
CA GLN A 234 -19.55 -14.74 -16.20
C GLN A 234 -18.66 -13.86 -17.07
N PRO A 235 -19.21 -13.30 -18.18
CA PRO A 235 -18.50 -12.33 -19.00
C PRO A 235 -18.40 -10.98 -18.28
N ALA A 236 -17.27 -10.30 -18.48
CA ALA A 236 -17.01 -8.94 -18.06
C ALA A 236 -16.75 -8.04 -19.27
N ALA A 237 -16.50 -6.74 -19.02
CA ALA A 237 -16.17 -5.79 -20.08
C ALA A 237 -14.86 -6.18 -20.79
N LEU A 238 -14.70 -5.72 -22.03
CA LEU A 238 -13.46 -5.89 -22.85
C LEU A 238 -13.11 -7.37 -23.14
N GLY A 239 -14.10 -8.26 -23.15
CA GLY A 239 -13.85 -9.68 -23.45
C GLY A 239 -13.17 -10.46 -22.31
N LEU A 240 -13.10 -9.89 -21.12
CA LEU A 240 -12.61 -10.56 -19.90
C LEU A 240 -13.69 -11.44 -19.29
N THR A 241 -13.28 -12.43 -18.50
CA THR A 241 -14.14 -13.08 -17.50
C THR A 241 -14.22 -12.24 -16.23
N ALA A 242 -15.23 -12.47 -15.38
CA ALA A 242 -15.30 -11.81 -14.08
C ALA A 242 -14.06 -12.09 -13.23
N ALA A 243 -13.53 -13.34 -13.26
CA ALA A 243 -12.29 -13.70 -12.59
C ALA A 243 -11.10 -12.82 -13.04
N GLY A 244 -10.92 -12.66 -14.35
CA GLY A 244 -9.85 -11.82 -14.91
C GLY A 244 -9.98 -10.35 -14.56
N ALA A 245 -11.20 -9.79 -14.64
CA ALA A 245 -11.45 -8.39 -14.32
C ALA A 245 -11.25 -8.09 -12.82
N ILE A 246 -11.77 -8.93 -11.93
CA ILE A 246 -11.56 -8.83 -10.48
C ILE A 246 -10.06 -8.97 -10.16
N GLY A 247 -9.38 -9.92 -10.79
CA GLY A 247 -7.92 -10.10 -10.65
C GLY A 247 -7.14 -8.84 -11.01
N LEU A 248 -7.48 -8.15 -12.09
CA LEU A 248 -6.85 -6.88 -12.50
C LEU A 248 -7.15 -5.73 -11.53
N LEU A 249 -8.36 -5.66 -10.96
CA LEU A 249 -8.69 -4.68 -9.93
C LEU A 249 -7.86 -4.90 -8.65
N ILE A 250 -7.69 -6.15 -8.23
CA ILE A 250 -6.81 -6.53 -7.11
C ILE A 250 -5.35 -6.21 -7.45
N PHE A 251 -4.91 -6.47 -8.69
CA PHE A 251 -3.56 -6.13 -9.14
C PHE A 251 -3.29 -4.62 -9.09
N ALA A 252 -4.28 -3.77 -9.37
CA ALA A 252 -4.11 -2.32 -9.23
C ALA A 252 -3.74 -1.91 -7.79
N GLY A 253 -4.35 -2.55 -6.77
CA GLY A 253 -3.95 -2.39 -5.37
C GLY A 253 -2.52 -2.86 -5.11
N ALA A 254 -2.17 -4.05 -5.62
CA ALA A 254 -0.81 -4.57 -5.53
C ALA A 254 0.21 -3.65 -6.22
N ALA A 255 -0.12 -3.10 -7.39
CA ALA A 255 0.71 -2.14 -8.12
C ALA A 255 0.96 -0.86 -7.31
N GLY A 256 -0.06 -0.36 -6.60
CA GLY A 256 0.05 0.80 -5.71
C GLY A 256 1.08 0.57 -4.60
N LYS A 257 0.96 -0.50 -3.81
CA LYS A 257 1.88 -0.78 -2.70
C LYS A 257 3.26 -1.23 -3.18
N SER A 258 3.34 -2.06 -4.22
CA SER A 258 4.61 -2.55 -4.78
C SER A 258 5.26 -1.59 -5.79
N GLY A 259 4.77 -0.35 -5.88
CA GLY A 259 5.39 0.68 -6.72
C GLY A 259 5.57 0.26 -8.17
N GLN A 260 4.59 -0.42 -8.77
CA GLN A 260 4.63 -0.74 -10.18
C GLN A 260 4.21 0.47 -11.01
N PHE A 261 4.78 0.59 -12.21
CA PHE A 261 4.37 1.63 -13.14
C PHE A 261 2.86 1.50 -13.44
N PRO A 262 2.07 2.60 -13.42
CA PRO A 262 2.48 3.99 -13.23
C PRO A 262 2.50 4.47 -11.75
N LEU A 263 2.11 3.67 -10.77
CA LEU A 263 1.95 4.05 -9.35
C LEU A 263 3.26 4.01 -8.53
N HIS A 264 4.44 4.10 -9.16
CA HIS A 264 5.76 3.98 -8.52
C HIS A 264 6.29 5.27 -7.88
N VAL A 265 5.75 6.43 -8.24
CA VAL A 265 6.34 7.76 -7.98
C VAL A 265 6.50 8.12 -6.50
N TRP A 266 5.78 7.48 -5.61
CA TRP A 266 5.84 7.71 -4.16
C TRP A 266 7.07 7.07 -3.50
N LEU A 267 7.56 5.96 -4.07
CA LEU A 267 8.53 5.08 -3.41
C LEU A 267 9.91 5.73 -3.27
N PRO A 268 10.46 6.46 -4.26
CA PRO A 268 11.72 7.18 -4.09
C PRO A 268 11.62 8.39 -3.15
N ASP A 269 10.45 9.01 -3.03
CA ASP A 269 10.24 10.13 -2.12
C ASP A 269 10.03 9.67 -0.67
N ALA A 270 9.61 8.41 -0.46
CA ALA A 270 9.56 7.78 0.86
C ALA A 270 10.93 7.74 1.58
N MET A 271 12.03 8.03 0.87
CA MET A 271 13.38 8.16 1.42
C MET A 271 13.57 9.36 2.36
N GLU A 272 12.62 10.27 2.44
CA GLU A 272 12.63 11.37 3.42
C GLU A 272 12.43 10.90 4.88
N GLY A 273 11.92 9.69 5.08
CA GLY A 273 11.83 9.05 6.39
C GLY A 273 13.18 8.52 6.91
N PRO A 274 13.25 8.14 8.22
CA PRO A 274 14.44 7.52 8.81
C PRO A 274 14.88 6.26 8.06
N THR A 275 16.18 6.00 7.94
CA THR A 275 16.68 4.87 7.15
C THR A 275 16.20 3.50 7.60
N PRO A 276 16.02 3.19 8.91
CA PRO A 276 15.38 1.92 9.31
C PRO A 276 13.96 1.75 8.80
N VAL A 277 13.19 2.84 8.65
CA VAL A 277 11.87 2.82 8.03
C VAL A 277 11.98 2.46 6.55
N SER A 278 12.96 3.06 5.85
CA SER A 278 13.23 2.71 4.45
C SER A 278 13.58 1.22 4.32
N ALA A 279 14.43 0.69 5.20
CA ALA A 279 14.74 -0.73 5.23
C ALA A 279 13.49 -1.60 5.41
N LEU A 280 12.63 -1.26 6.37
CA LEU A 280 11.43 -2.04 6.68
C LEU A 280 10.41 -2.01 5.53
N ILE A 281 10.10 -0.81 5.01
CA ILE A 281 9.15 -0.63 3.90
C ILE A 281 9.61 -1.38 2.65
N HIS A 282 10.90 -1.28 2.29
CA HIS A 282 11.42 -1.71 0.99
C HIS A 282 11.94 -3.16 0.97
N ALA A 283 12.21 -3.77 2.15
CA ALA A 283 12.73 -5.12 2.19
C ALA A 283 11.63 -6.17 2.39
N ALA A 284 10.93 -6.13 3.53
CA ALA A 284 10.15 -7.27 4.00
C ALA A 284 8.65 -6.98 4.21
N THR A 285 8.19 -5.73 4.03
CA THR A 285 6.82 -5.38 4.45
C THR A 285 5.98 -4.73 3.35
N MET A 286 5.77 -3.42 3.36
CA MET A 286 4.77 -2.75 2.53
C MET A 286 4.85 -3.10 1.04
N VAL A 287 6.05 -3.03 0.46
CA VAL A 287 6.21 -3.33 -0.98
C VAL A 287 6.14 -4.82 -1.28
N ALA A 288 6.49 -5.68 -0.31
CA ALA A 288 6.33 -7.12 -0.38
C ALA A 288 4.86 -7.55 -0.31
N ALA A 289 4.01 -6.76 0.38
CA ALA A 289 2.59 -7.06 0.53
C ALA A 289 1.85 -7.17 -0.82
N GLY A 290 2.19 -6.34 -1.82
CA GLY A 290 1.56 -6.43 -3.14
C GLY A 290 1.97 -7.70 -3.91
N VAL A 291 3.23 -8.11 -3.82
CA VAL A 291 3.70 -9.39 -4.40
C VAL A 291 3.02 -10.57 -3.69
N TYR A 292 2.97 -10.52 -2.36
CA TYR A 292 2.26 -11.50 -1.55
C TYR A 292 0.76 -11.59 -1.88
N LEU A 293 0.10 -10.44 -2.08
CA LEU A 293 -1.32 -10.39 -2.46
C LEU A 293 -1.56 -11.16 -3.76
N ILE A 294 -0.76 -10.90 -4.81
CA ILE A 294 -0.89 -11.62 -6.08
C ILE A 294 -0.58 -13.11 -5.93
N ALA A 295 0.43 -13.47 -5.10
CA ALA A 295 0.71 -14.87 -4.78
C ALA A 295 -0.47 -15.53 -4.03
N ARG A 296 -1.12 -14.83 -3.09
CA ARG A 296 -2.26 -15.34 -2.32
C ARG A 296 -3.51 -15.54 -3.19
N VAL A 297 -3.81 -14.59 -4.08
CA VAL A 297 -4.95 -14.69 -5.00
C VAL A 297 -4.59 -15.34 -6.34
N TYR A 298 -3.44 -16.02 -6.43
CA TYR A 298 -2.96 -16.64 -7.65
C TYR A 298 -3.98 -17.61 -8.28
N PRO A 299 -4.74 -18.43 -7.52
CA PRO A 299 -5.79 -19.27 -8.10
C PRO A 299 -6.83 -18.48 -8.90
N LEU A 300 -7.21 -17.26 -8.45
CA LEU A 300 -8.08 -16.35 -9.18
C LEU A 300 -7.40 -15.82 -10.45
N MET A 301 -6.12 -15.43 -10.34
CA MET A 301 -5.35 -14.90 -11.47
C MET A 301 -5.14 -15.93 -12.58
N GLN A 302 -4.99 -17.20 -12.22
CA GLN A 302 -4.77 -18.31 -13.13
C GLN A 302 -6.09 -18.91 -13.65
N ALA A 303 -7.23 -18.59 -13.05
CA ALA A 303 -8.51 -19.15 -13.41
C ALA A 303 -8.83 -18.92 -14.90
N GLY A 304 -9.16 -20.01 -15.61
CA GLY A 304 -9.44 -19.99 -17.05
C GLY A 304 -8.20 -20.08 -17.95
N ALA A 305 -7.00 -20.30 -17.40
CA ALA A 305 -5.85 -20.63 -18.22
C ALA A 305 -6.09 -21.98 -18.92
N LEU A 306 -5.92 -21.99 -20.22
CA LEU A 306 -5.86 -23.25 -20.97
C LEU A 306 -4.58 -24.00 -20.56
N THR A 307 -4.58 -25.32 -20.68
CA THR A 307 -3.44 -26.18 -20.32
C THR A 307 -2.13 -25.65 -20.93
N GLY A 308 -1.19 -25.20 -20.10
CA GLY A 308 0.07 -24.58 -20.54
C GLY A 308 -0.04 -23.12 -21.03
N GLY A 309 -1.22 -22.48 -20.91
CA GLY A 309 -1.47 -21.08 -21.28
C GLY A 309 -1.42 -20.12 -20.09
N THR A 310 -1.45 -18.84 -20.40
CA THR A 310 -1.56 -17.75 -19.42
C THR A 310 -2.89 -17.03 -19.56
N THR A 311 -3.39 -16.42 -18.50
CA THR A 311 -4.57 -15.56 -18.53
C THR A 311 -4.21 -14.15 -18.95
N THR A 312 -5.21 -13.36 -19.38
CA THR A 312 -5.02 -11.93 -19.64
C THR A 312 -4.53 -11.18 -18.40
N ALA A 313 -5.04 -11.55 -17.21
CA ALA A 313 -4.61 -10.94 -15.95
C ALA A 313 -3.12 -11.18 -15.69
N LEU A 314 -2.64 -12.42 -15.77
CA LEU A 314 -1.22 -12.76 -15.60
C LEU A 314 -0.35 -12.13 -16.70
N THR A 315 -0.86 -12.04 -17.93
CA THR A 315 -0.16 -11.36 -19.03
C THR A 315 0.07 -9.88 -18.70
N VAL A 316 -0.95 -9.17 -18.19
CA VAL A 316 -0.82 -7.78 -17.75
C VAL A 316 0.19 -7.65 -16.61
N VAL A 317 0.12 -8.53 -15.60
CA VAL A 317 1.09 -8.55 -14.49
C VAL A 317 2.52 -8.72 -15.01
N THR A 318 2.73 -9.62 -15.96
CA THR A 318 4.05 -9.86 -16.60
C THR A 318 4.59 -8.60 -17.28
N TRP A 319 3.79 -7.99 -18.14
CA TRP A 319 4.25 -6.82 -18.91
C TRP A 319 4.48 -5.60 -18.02
N VAL A 320 3.59 -5.32 -17.08
CA VAL A 320 3.77 -4.22 -16.12
C VAL A 320 5.02 -4.46 -15.27
N GLY A 321 5.23 -5.71 -14.81
CA GLY A 321 6.43 -6.07 -14.04
C GLY A 321 7.72 -5.90 -14.84
N ALA A 322 7.79 -6.47 -16.04
CA ALA A 322 8.99 -6.40 -16.89
C ALA A 322 9.31 -4.95 -17.30
N PHE A 323 8.29 -4.16 -17.66
CA PHE A 323 8.47 -2.75 -17.95
C PHE A 323 9.00 -1.98 -16.74
N THR A 324 8.38 -2.17 -15.57
CA THR A 324 8.78 -1.51 -14.32
C THR A 324 10.23 -1.85 -13.95
N ALA A 325 10.64 -3.11 -14.17
CA ALA A 325 12.01 -3.56 -13.87
C ALA A 325 13.07 -2.75 -14.65
N VAL A 326 12.89 -2.58 -15.95
CA VAL A 326 13.82 -1.82 -16.80
C VAL A 326 13.72 -0.31 -16.56
N PHE A 327 12.50 0.20 -16.50
CA PHE A 327 12.21 1.61 -16.29
C PHE A 327 12.91 2.15 -15.03
N ALA A 328 12.73 1.45 -13.91
CA ALA A 328 13.33 1.85 -12.65
C ALA A 328 14.85 1.67 -12.63
N ALA A 329 15.37 0.61 -13.24
CA ALA A 329 16.81 0.40 -13.35
C ALA A 329 17.51 1.51 -14.15
N LEU A 330 16.91 2.00 -15.23
CA LEU A 330 17.42 3.14 -16.01
C LEU A 330 17.49 4.41 -15.14
N ILE A 331 16.45 4.72 -14.39
CA ILE A 331 16.44 5.90 -13.51
C ILE A 331 17.52 5.78 -12.42
N ALA A 332 17.71 4.58 -11.84
CA ALA A 332 18.70 4.34 -10.80
C ALA A 332 20.12 4.70 -11.23
N VAL A 333 20.45 4.53 -12.52
CA VAL A 333 21.78 4.87 -13.08
C VAL A 333 22.16 6.34 -12.85
N ALA A 334 21.19 7.26 -12.93
CA ALA A 334 21.43 8.71 -12.88
C ALA A 334 21.13 9.35 -11.51
N GLN A 335 20.77 8.57 -10.49
CA GLN A 335 20.54 9.10 -9.14
C GLN A 335 21.86 9.28 -8.39
N ASN A 336 21.91 10.27 -7.48
CA ASN A 336 23.10 10.58 -6.68
C ASN A 336 22.87 10.43 -5.16
N ASP A 337 21.63 10.28 -4.71
CA ASP A 337 21.29 9.99 -3.32
C ASP A 337 21.36 8.47 -3.07
N ILE A 338 22.14 8.04 -2.04
CA ILE A 338 22.38 6.63 -1.73
C ILE A 338 21.08 5.85 -1.48
N LYS A 339 20.10 6.47 -0.78
CA LYS A 339 18.79 5.85 -0.52
C LYS A 339 17.92 5.82 -1.77
N ARG A 340 17.93 6.88 -2.59
CA ARG A 340 17.12 6.94 -3.83
C ARG A 340 17.60 5.95 -4.88
N ILE A 341 18.91 5.71 -5.00
CA ILE A 341 19.45 4.63 -5.85
C ILE A 341 18.86 3.28 -5.42
N LEU A 342 18.89 2.98 -4.11
CA LEU A 342 18.34 1.74 -3.56
C LEU A 342 16.81 1.66 -3.69
N ALA A 343 16.10 2.80 -3.63
CA ALA A 343 14.66 2.87 -3.84
C ALA A 343 14.26 2.48 -5.26
N TYR A 344 14.89 3.08 -6.29
CA TYR A 344 14.66 2.70 -7.68
C TYR A 344 15.09 1.25 -7.96
N SER A 345 16.18 0.80 -7.33
CA SER A 345 16.56 -0.59 -7.35
C SER A 345 15.47 -1.50 -6.74
N THR A 346 14.76 -1.07 -5.70
CA THR A 346 13.64 -1.81 -5.14
C THR A 346 12.47 -1.89 -6.11
N VAL A 347 12.07 -0.76 -6.72
CA VAL A 347 11.03 -0.74 -7.77
C VAL A 347 11.37 -1.72 -8.90
N SER A 348 12.64 -1.72 -9.33
CA SER A 348 13.12 -2.66 -10.36
C SER A 348 12.96 -4.11 -9.94
N GLN A 349 13.41 -4.49 -8.72
CA GLN A 349 13.32 -5.89 -8.26
C GLN A 349 11.86 -6.33 -8.03
N LEU A 350 10.99 -5.45 -7.56
CA LEU A 350 9.55 -5.73 -7.48
C LEU A 350 8.94 -5.96 -8.87
N GLY A 351 9.42 -5.26 -9.89
CA GLY A 351 9.09 -5.55 -11.29
C GLY A 351 9.48 -6.97 -11.69
N TYR A 352 10.68 -7.44 -11.32
CA TYR A 352 11.10 -8.84 -11.53
C TYR A 352 10.16 -9.82 -10.85
N MET A 353 9.77 -9.56 -9.58
CA MET A 353 8.86 -10.45 -8.84
C MET A 353 7.49 -10.52 -9.49
N MET A 354 6.93 -9.39 -9.91
CA MET A 354 5.64 -9.36 -10.61
C MET A 354 5.71 -10.11 -11.94
N ALA A 355 6.76 -9.87 -12.73
CA ALA A 355 6.99 -10.61 -13.97
C ALA A 355 7.17 -12.12 -13.70
N GLY A 356 7.90 -12.48 -12.64
CA GLY A 356 8.09 -13.86 -12.22
C GLY A 356 6.78 -14.54 -11.81
N LEU A 357 5.90 -13.86 -11.07
CA LEU A 357 4.55 -14.35 -10.74
C LEU A 357 3.72 -14.58 -12.01
N GLY A 358 3.76 -13.63 -12.95
CA GLY A 358 2.96 -13.72 -14.17
C GLY A 358 3.40 -14.81 -15.15
N MET A 359 4.68 -15.19 -15.15
CA MET A 359 5.26 -16.18 -16.07
C MET A 359 5.56 -17.53 -15.43
N GLY A 360 6.08 -17.53 -14.19
CA GLY A 360 6.63 -18.71 -13.52
C GLY A 360 5.86 -19.17 -12.29
N GLY A 361 4.81 -18.45 -11.91
CA GLY A 361 3.97 -18.83 -10.78
C GLY A 361 4.49 -18.37 -9.41
N VAL A 362 3.79 -18.84 -8.37
CA VAL A 362 3.98 -18.40 -6.98
C VAL A 362 5.41 -18.66 -6.49
N ALA A 363 5.93 -19.84 -6.70
CA ALA A 363 7.25 -20.24 -6.20
C ALA A 363 8.37 -19.33 -6.75
N VAL A 364 8.33 -19.00 -8.04
CA VAL A 364 9.35 -18.19 -8.71
C VAL A 364 9.35 -16.75 -8.18
N GLY A 365 8.17 -16.12 -8.13
CA GLY A 365 8.05 -14.73 -7.63
C GLY A 365 8.39 -14.63 -6.14
N MET A 366 7.90 -15.56 -5.33
CA MET A 366 8.10 -15.57 -3.88
C MET A 366 9.52 -15.92 -3.46
N PHE A 367 10.21 -16.78 -4.20
CA PHE A 367 11.62 -17.08 -3.91
C PHE A 367 12.48 -15.84 -4.03
N HIS A 368 12.26 -15.03 -5.09
CA HIS A 368 12.96 -13.77 -5.22
C HIS A 368 12.55 -12.75 -4.14
N LEU A 369 11.28 -12.75 -3.71
CA LEU A 369 10.82 -11.91 -2.60
C LEU A 369 11.56 -12.23 -1.29
N ILE A 370 11.68 -13.52 -0.95
CA ILE A 370 12.34 -13.95 0.30
C ILE A 370 13.82 -13.56 0.27
N THR A 371 14.55 -13.90 -0.79
CA THR A 371 15.96 -13.53 -0.91
C THR A 371 16.17 -12.01 -0.92
N HIS A 372 15.29 -11.29 -1.62
CA HIS A 372 15.28 -9.84 -1.69
C HIS A 372 15.13 -9.18 -0.32
N ALA A 373 14.27 -9.71 0.54
CA ALA A 373 14.05 -9.16 1.87
C ALA A 373 15.35 -9.06 2.67
N PHE A 374 16.21 -10.07 2.60
CA PHE A 374 17.48 -10.09 3.31
C PHE A 374 18.52 -9.14 2.70
N PHE A 375 18.80 -9.26 1.40
CA PHE A 375 19.84 -8.40 0.83
C PHE A 375 19.39 -6.93 0.70
N LYS A 376 18.08 -6.63 0.60
CA LYS A 376 17.60 -5.26 0.62
C LYS A 376 17.64 -4.62 2.00
N ALA A 377 17.23 -5.35 3.04
CA ALA A 377 17.42 -4.88 4.41
C ALA A 377 18.88 -4.58 4.69
N LEU A 378 19.78 -5.50 4.28
CA LEU A 378 21.21 -5.32 4.38
C LEU A 378 21.70 -4.04 3.70
N LEU A 379 21.31 -3.80 2.46
CA LEU A 379 21.74 -2.62 1.70
C LEU A 379 21.18 -1.31 2.27
N PHE A 380 19.93 -1.28 2.70
CA PHE A 380 19.35 -0.07 3.31
C PHE A 380 19.95 0.20 4.70
N LEU A 381 20.07 -0.80 5.54
CA LEU A 381 20.71 -0.63 6.84
C LEU A 381 22.22 -0.30 6.68
N GLY A 382 22.90 -0.90 5.70
CA GLY A 382 24.27 -0.56 5.34
C GLY A 382 24.40 0.88 4.85
N ALA A 383 23.45 1.37 4.01
CA ALA A 383 23.38 2.78 3.64
C ALA A 383 23.12 3.68 4.86
N GLY A 384 22.27 3.24 5.80
CA GLY A 384 22.08 3.94 7.07
C GLY A 384 23.34 4.02 7.91
N SER A 385 24.14 2.92 7.95
CA SER A 385 25.44 2.92 8.62
C SER A 385 26.42 3.91 7.97
N VAL A 386 26.47 3.96 6.64
CA VAL A 386 27.26 4.96 5.90
C VAL A 386 26.80 6.39 6.22
N ILE A 387 25.50 6.68 6.16
CA ILE A 387 24.94 8.00 6.46
C ILE A 387 25.30 8.41 7.91
N HIS A 388 25.13 7.51 8.86
CA HIS A 388 25.48 7.74 10.27
C HIS A 388 26.99 8.03 10.43
N GLY A 389 27.85 7.21 9.82
CA GLY A 389 29.30 7.40 9.88
C GLY A 389 29.80 8.64 9.12
N CYS A 390 29.04 9.11 8.13
CA CYS A 390 29.33 10.31 7.34
C CYS A 390 28.59 11.58 7.81
N HIS A 391 28.08 11.61 9.06
CA HIS A 391 27.40 12.79 9.63
C HIS A 391 26.21 13.27 8.81
N GLU A 392 25.28 12.37 8.48
CA GLU A 392 24.01 12.62 7.74
C GLU A 392 24.19 12.99 6.25
N GLU A 393 25.37 12.81 5.66
CA GLU A 393 25.54 12.98 4.20
C GLU A 393 24.86 11.85 3.43
N GLN A 394 24.11 12.19 2.38
CA GLN A 394 23.39 11.24 1.53
C GLN A 394 23.83 11.28 0.06
N ASP A 395 24.51 12.34 -0.38
CA ASP A 395 25.00 12.45 -1.75
C ASP A 395 26.29 11.61 -1.92
N VAL A 396 26.20 10.55 -2.73
CA VAL A 396 27.33 9.64 -2.99
C VAL A 396 28.53 10.36 -3.58
N ARG A 397 28.36 11.51 -4.24
CA ARG A 397 29.45 12.31 -4.82
C ARG A 397 30.32 12.94 -3.75
N ARG A 398 29.78 13.19 -2.55
CA ARG A 398 30.50 13.75 -1.38
C ARG A 398 31.06 12.70 -0.46
N MET A 399 30.92 11.41 -0.80
CA MET A 399 31.50 10.27 -0.10
C MET A 399 32.80 9.81 -0.80
N GLY A 400 33.40 8.73 -0.39
CA GLY A 400 34.53 8.08 -1.05
C GLY A 400 35.53 7.51 -0.07
N GLY A 401 36.26 6.47 -0.46
CA GLY A 401 37.34 5.88 0.34
C GLY A 401 36.92 5.18 1.63
N LEU A 402 35.61 5.03 1.89
CA LEU A 402 35.07 4.57 3.19
C LEU A 402 35.42 3.13 3.55
N ARG A 403 35.99 2.35 2.65
CA ARG A 403 36.36 0.94 2.92
C ARG A 403 37.39 0.77 4.05
N SER A 404 38.22 1.78 4.27
CA SER A 404 39.25 1.76 5.34
C SER A 404 38.67 2.19 6.68
N ASP A 405 37.76 3.16 6.68
CA ASP A 405 37.21 3.76 7.88
C ASP A 405 35.95 3.01 8.39
N MET A 406 35.27 2.29 7.48
CA MET A 406 34.05 1.50 7.76
C MET A 406 34.20 0.07 7.19
N PRO A 407 35.17 -0.76 7.64
CA PRO A 407 35.43 -2.04 7.00
C PRO A 407 34.30 -3.06 7.16
N LEU A 408 33.61 -3.11 8.32
CA LEU A 408 32.49 -4.03 8.54
C LEU A 408 31.28 -3.63 7.67
N THR A 409 30.98 -2.35 7.63
CA THR A 409 29.91 -1.80 6.78
C THR A 409 30.23 -2.05 5.30
N PHE A 410 31.49 -1.86 4.86
CA PHE A 410 31.91 -2.14 3.49
C PHE A 410 31.71 -3.60 3.10
N VAL A 411 32.22 -4.55 3.90
CA VAL A 411 32.15 -5.99 3.58
C VAL A 411 30.69 -6.44 3.50
N THR A 412 29.87 -6.06 4.48
CA THR A 412 28.45 -6.45 4.51
C THR A 412 27.67 -5.80 3.37
N TYR A 413 27.95 -4.53 3.03
CA TYR A 413 27.35 -3.83 1.91
C TYR A 413 27.73 -4.48 0.56
N ALA A 414 29.01 -4.86 0.40
CA ALA A 414 29.49 -5.55 -0.80
C ALA A 414 28.79 -6.90 -1.00
N ILE A 415 28.58 -7.67 0.09
CA ILE A 415 27.79 -8.92 0.06
C ILE A 415 26.37 -8.64 -0.40
N GLY A 416 25.70 -7.64 0.14
CA GLY A 416 24.34 -7.25 -0.27
C GLY A 416 24.29 -6.79 -1.73
N MET A 417 25.28 -6.03 -2.19
CA MET A 417 25.42 -5.61 -3.59
C MET A 417 25.57 -6.82 -4.51
N LEU A 418 26.48 -7.74 -4.22
CA LEU A 418 26.71 -8.93 -5.04
C LEU A 418 25.48 -9.84 -5.08
N ALA A 419 24.78 -10.00 -3.95
CA ALA A 419 23.50 -10.71 -3.90
C ALA A 419 22.44 -10.02 -4.79
N LEU A 420 22.28 -8.71 -4.68
CA LEU A 420 21.34 -7.95 -5.52
C LEU A 420 21.69 -8.04 -7.01
N CYS A 421 22.97 -7.95 -7.38
CA CYS A 421 23.41 -8.08 -8.77
C CYS A 421 23.16 -9.48 -9.36
N GLY A 422 23.05 -10.50 -8.50
CA GLY A 422 22.99 -11.89 -8.93
C GLY A 422 24.39 -12.43 -9.29
N PHE A 423 25.40 -12.13 -8.45
CA PHE A 423 26.72 -12.70 -8.64
C PHE A 423 26.67 -14.23 -8.48
N PRO A 424 27.29 -15.00 -9.39
CA PRO A 424 27.03 -16.42 -9.53
C PRO A 424 27.42 -17.26 -8.32
N LEU A 425 26.74 -18.37 -8.16
CA LEU A 425 26.94 -19.51 -7.25
C LEU A 425 26.65 -19.23 -5.77
N PHE A 426 27.37 -18.29 -5.14
CA PHE A 426 27.37 -18.11 -3.69
C PHE A 426 26.28 -17.20 -3.15
N PHE A 427 25.60 -16.44 -4.00
CA PHE A 427 24.67 -15.43 -3.58
C PHE A 427 23.22 -15.79 -3.94
N SER A 428 22.31 -15.52 -2.98
CA SER A 428 20.90 -15.91 -3.10
C SER A 428 20.18 -15.27 -4.29
N GLY A 429 20.57 -14.04 -4.66
CA GLY A 429 19.97 -13.32 -5.77
C GLY A 429 20.29 -13.91 -7.15
N PHE A 430 21.37 -14.70 -7.29
CA PHE A 430 21.66 -15.43 -8.52
C PHE A 430 20.57 -16.47 -8.81
N TRP A 431 20.35 -17.39 -7.88
CA TRP A 431 19.39 -18.47 -8.03
C TRP A 431 17.96 -17.97 -8.21
N SER A 432 17.56 -16.95 -7.45
CA SER A 432 16.22 -16.43 -7.51
C SER A 432 15.95 -15.61 -8.78
N LYS A 433 16.94 -14.89 -9.32
CA LYS A 433 16.81 -14.21 -10.61
C LYS A 433 16.83 -15.17 -11.78
N ASP A 434 17.74 -16.15 -11.75
CA ASP A 434 17.82 -17.15 -12.81
C ASP A 434 16.50 -17.93 -12.93
N GLY A 435 15.81 -18.25 -11.83
CA GLY A 435 14.48 -18.83 -11.89
C GLY A 435 13.44 -17.92 -12.58
N ILE A 436 13.52 -16.60 -12.40
CA ILE A 436 12.65 -15.65 -13.12
C ILE A 436 13.02 -15.60 -14.61
N LEU A 437 14.31 -15.57 -14.93
CA LEU A 437 14.78 -15.54 -16.32
C LEU A 437 14.45 -16.82 -17.05
N GLU A 438 14.54 -17.96 -16.39
CA GLU A 438 14.12 -19.27 -16.91
C GLU A 438 12.64 -19.28 -17.26
N ALA A 439 11.78 -18.83 -16.33
CA ALA A 439 10.35 -18.70 -16.57
C ALA A 439 10.07 -17.77 -17.77
N ALA A 440 10.80 -16.65 -17.87
CA ALA A 440 10.67 -15.70 -18.96
C ALA A 440 11.14 -16.29 -20.31
N GLN A 441 12.20 -17.10 -20.29
CA GLN A 441 12.71 -17.78 -21.49
C GLN A 441 11.69 -18.79 -22.04
N HIS A 442 10.96 -19.48 -21.16
CA HIS A 442 9.98 -20.49 -21.53
C HIS A 442 8.56 -19.91 -21.73
N TRP A 443 8.35 -18.63 -21.44
CA TRP A 443 7.03 -18.02 -21.58
C TRP A 443 6.53 -18.04 -23.03
N SER A 444 5.34 -18.60 -23.23
CA SER A 444 4.79 -18.90 -24.57
C SER A 444 4.27 -17.68 -25.33
N VAL A 445 3.91 -16.59 -24.62
CA VAL A 445 3.26 -15.42 -25.23
C VAL A 445 4.23 -14.54 -26.02
N ALA A 446 5.39 -14.21 -25.43
CA ALA A 446 6.40 -13.36 -26.05
C ALA A 446 7.77 -13.52 -25.41
N LYS A 447 8.84 -13.30 -26.19
CA LYS A 447 10.23 -13.29 -25.68
C LYS A 447 10.71 -11.93 -25.21
N THR A 448 9.97 -10.87 -25.48
CA THR A 448 10.35 -9.50 -25.12
C THR A 448 10.57 -9.31 -23.61
N PRO A 449 9.71 -9.82 -22.69
CA PRO A 449 9.96 -9.72 -21.25
C PRO A 449 11.30 -10.37 -20.84
N PHE A 450 11.71 -11.48 -21.44
CA PHE A 450 13.01 -12.09 -21.19
C PHE A 450 14.15 -11.11 -21.49
N TYR A 451 14.18 -10.51 -22.69
CA TYR A 451 15.23 -9.54 -23.05
C TYR A 451 15.19 -8.30 -22.17
N MET A 452 14.00 -7.83 -21.80
CA MET A 452 13.86 -6.70 -20.87
C MET A 452 14.48 -7.03 -19.51
N LEU A 453 14.19 -8.19 -18.94
CA LEU A 453 14.74 -8.61 -17.64
C LEU A 453 16.25 -8.84 -17.71
N VAL A 454 16.78 -9.44 -18.78
CA VAL A 454 18.23 -9.57 -18.99
C VAL A 454 18.92 -8.20 -19.05
N PHE A 455 18.34 -7.25 -19.77
CA PHE A 455 18.85 -5.87 -19.83
C PHE A 455 18.76 -5.18 -18.45
N GLY A 456 17.67 -5.37 -17.72
CA GLY A 456 17.52 -4.88 -16.34
C GLY A 456 18.59 -5.46 -15.38
N ALA A 457 19.02 -6.72 -15.58
CA ALA A 457 20.09 -7.34 -14.78
C ALA A 457 21.45 -6.67 -15.05
N LEU A 458 21.75 -6.38 -16.33
CA LEU A 458 22.94 -5.60 -16.72
C LEU A 458 22.95 -4.24 -16.02
N LEU A 459 21.84 -3.50 -16.10
CA LEU A 459 21.72 -2.18 -15.48
C LEU A 459 21.85 -2.27 -13.94
N THR A 460 21.30 -3.34 -13.33
CA THR A 460 21.40 -3.55 -11.88
C THR A 460 22.87 -3.69 -11.44
N ALA A 461 23.63 -4.53 -12.11
CA ALA A 461 25.05 -4.70 -11.83
C ALA A 461 25.82 -3.38 -12.05
N PHE A 462 25.49 -2.65 -13.10
CA PHE A 462 26.12 -1.39 -13.45
C PHE A 462 25.88 -0.29 -12.40
N TYR A 463 24.61 0.04 -12.06
CA TYR A 463 24.35 1.16 -11.15
C TYR A 463 24.77 0.84 -9.70
N MET A 464 24.73 -0.43 -9.29
CA MET A 464 25.24 -0.82 -7.97
C MET A 464 26.76 -0.70 -7.90
N THR A 465 27.47 -1.07 -8.96
CA THR A 465 28.93 -0.87 -9.02
C THR A 465 29.28 0.62 -9.01
N ARG A 466 28.51 1.45 -9.75
CA ARG A 466 28.66 2.91 -9.67
C ARG A 466 28.49 3.42 -8.24
N GLN A 467 27.43 2.99 -7.54
CA GLN A 467 27.18 3.41 -6.17
C GLN A 467 28.33 3.00 -5.24
N VAL A 468 28.77 1.75 -5.29
CA VAL A 468 29.88 1.24 -4.45
C VAL A 468 31.21 1.93 -4.80
N GLY A 469 31.45 2.20 -6.09
CA GLY A 469 32.61 2.96 -6.55
C GLY A 469 32.68 4.37 -5.97
N TYR A 470 31.56 5.08 -5.95
CA TYR A 470 31.46 6.42 -5.35
C TYR A 470 31.63 6.41 -3.83
N VAL A 471 31.02 5.44 -3.11
CA VAL A 471 30.94 5.44 -1.66
C VAL A 471 32.20 4.90 -1.01
N PHE A 472 32.71 3.74 -1.48
CA PHE A 472 33.75 3.00 -0.76
C PHE A 472 35.13 3.10 -1.38
N PHE A 473 35.24 3.54 -2.65
CA PHE A 473 36.51 3.63 -3.37
C PHE A 473 36.91 5.08 -3.64
N GLY A 474 38.17 5.26 -4.09
CA GLY A 474 38.74 6.58 -4.28
C GLY A 474 39.24 7.19 -2.97
N TYR A 475 39.07 8.49 -2.83
CA TYR A 475 39.44 9.27 -1.62
C TYR A 475 38.22 9.90 -0.97
N TRP A 476 38.35 10.17 0.33
CA TRP A 476 37.29 10.82 1.12
C TRP A 476 37.05 12.27 0.63
N ARG A 477 35.81 12.60 0.36
CA ARG A 477 35.35 13.91 -0.14
C ARG A 477 34.47 14.69 0.85
N GLY A 478 34.25 14.15 2.04
CA GLY A 478 33.46 14.79 3.08
C GLY A 478 34.30 15.78 3.93
N HIS A 479 33.61 16.55 4.76
CA HIS A 479 34.22 17.60 5.61
C HIS A 479 34.75 17.08 6.95
N LYS A 480 34.20 15.98 7.48
CA LYS A 480 34.55 15.40 8.79
C LYS A 480 35.01 13.95 8.60
N ALA A 481 35.89 13.47 9.45
CA ALA A 481 36.35 12.09 9.44
C ALA A 481 35.15 11.11 9.59
N ALA A 482 35.09 10.10 8.73
CA ALA A 482 34.10 9.05 8.85
C ALA A 482 34.49 8.06 9.97
N HIS A 483 33.49 7.38 10.53
CA HIS A 483 33.70 6.35 11.57
C HIS A 483 32.75 5.17 11.37
N GLU A 484 33.19 3.99 11.86
CA GLU A 484 32.34 2.78 11.84
C GLU A 484 31.16 2.92 12.82
N SER A 485 30.04 2.31 12.48
CA SER A 485 28.85 2.29 13.31
C SER A 485 29.01 1.34 14.52
N PRO A 486 28.27 1.58 15.63
CA PRO A 486 28.32 0.74 16.81
C PRO A 486 27.83 -0.69 16.56
N ALA A 487 28.21 -1.63 17.43
CA ALA A 487 27.91 -3.06 17.30
C ALA A 487 26.40 -3.35 17.19
N VAL A 488 25.56 -2.56 17.85
CA VAL A 488 24.09 -2.69 17.77
C VAL A 488 23.56 -2.50 16.34
N MET A 489 24.31 -1.80 15.49
CA MET A 489 24.00 -1.60 14.07
C MET A 489 24.75 -2.62 13.18
N THR A 490 26.02 -2.91 13.46
CA THR A 490 26.83 -3.78 12.59
C THR A 490 26.53 -5.28 12.75
N VAL A 491 26.08 -5.74 13.94
CA VAL A 491 25.69 -7.15 14.14
C VAL A 491 24.48 -7.53 13.28
N PRO A 492 23.36 -6.75 13.23
CA PRO A 492 22.28 -7.01 12.28
C PRO A 492 22.74 -7.07 10.83
N LEU A 493 23.70 -6.21 10.41
CA LEU A 493 24.26 -6.26 9.04
C LEU A 493 24.96 -7.59 8.77
N ALA A 494 25.77 -8.08 9.71
CA ALA A 494 26.48 -9.36 9.57
C ALA A 494 25.51 -10.55 9.46
N ILE A 495 24.45 -10.57 10.27
CA ILE A 495 23.41 -11.61 10.21
C ILE A 495 22.68 -11.58 8.87
N LEU A 496 22.27 -10.40 8.40
CA LEU A 496 21.63 -10.25 7.10
C LEU A 496 22.53 -10.66 5.94
N ALA A 497 23.85 -10.36 6.04
CA ALA A 497 24.83 -10.75 5.04
C ALA A 497 24.98 -12.28 4.94
N PHE A 498 24.99 -12.98 6.08
CA PHE A 498 24.99 -14.44 6.10
C PHE A 498 23.78 -15.01 5.35
N PHE A 499 22.57 -14.53 5.64
CA PHE A 499 21.35 -15.01 4.96
C PHE A 499 21.27 -14.58 3.49
N ALA A 500 21.82 -13.42 3.11
CA ALA A 500 21.91 -12.98 1.71
C ALA A 500 22.76 -13.94 0.85
N MET A 501 23.64 -14.74 1.47
CA MET A 501 24.37 -15.82 0.80
C MET A 501 23.63 -17.16 0.96
N ALA A 502 23.33 -17.56 2.21
CA ALA A 502 22.87 -18.92 2.53
C ALA A 502 21.50 -19.28 1.91
N LEU A 503 20.57 -18.31 1.83
CA LEU A 503 19.21 -18.57 1.31
C LEU A 503 19.17 -18.98 -0.17
N GLY A 504 20.22 -18.75 -0.94
CA GLY A 504 20.31 -19.25 -2.31
C GLY A 504 20.26 -20.77 -2.39
N LEU A 505 20.77 -21.48 -1.39
CA LEU A 505 20.85 -22.94 -1.39
C LEU A 505 19.49 -23.62 -1.50
N ILE A 506 18.44 -23.07 -0.86
CA ILE A 506 17.08 -23.66 -0.85
C ILE A 506 16.33 -23.57 -2.18
N GLY A 507 16.89 -22.91 -3.19
CA GLY A 507 16.31 -22.77 -4.51
C GLY A 507 17.26 -23.16 -5.64
N THR A 508 18.34 -23.91 -5.33
CA THR A 508 19.23 -24.45 -6.37
C THR A 508 18.52 -25.54 -7.17
N PRO A 509 18.87 -25.74 -8.45
CA PRO A 509 18.31 -26.83 -9.26
C PRO A 509 18.53 -28.22 -8.66
N ALA A 510 19.64 -28.42 -7.90
CA ALA A 510 19.87 -29.66 -7.18
C ALA A 510 19.02 -29.85 -5.93
N TRP A 511 18.61 -28.78 -5.32
CA TRP A 511 17.78 -28.78 -4.10
C TRP A 511 16.69 -27.69 -4.15
N PRO A 512 15.65 -27.87 -4.97
CA PRO A 512 14.58 -26.91 -5.14
C PRO A 512 13.57 -26.94 -3.97
N TRP A 513 14.08 -26.91 -2.74
CA TRP A 513 13.29 -27.06 -1.51
C TRP A 513 12.17 -26.03 -1.42
N PHE A 514 12.45 -24.79 -1.72
CA PHE A 514 11.44 -23.71 -1.61
C PHE A 514 10.25 -23.93 -2.55
N ARG A 515 10.52 -24.34 -3.79
CA ARG A 515 9.48 -24.67 -4.77
C ARG A 515 8.68 -25.89 -4.33
N ALA A 516 9.38 -26.97 -3.95
CA ALA A 516 8.74 -28.21 -3.49
C ALA A 516 7.84 -27.98 -2.26
N PHE A 517 8.30 -27.14 -1.32
CA PHE A 517 7.55 -26.77 -0.12
C PHE A 517 6.28 -25.99 -0.42
N LEU A 518 6.34 -25.00 -1.33
CA LEU A 518 5.15 -24.22 -1.71
C LEU A 518 4.16 -25.01 -2.56
N ASP A 519 4.65 -25.84 -3.47
CA ASP A 519 3.84 -26.62 -4.39
C ASP A 519 3.31 -27.93 -3.74
N GLY A 520 3.74 -28.25 -2.51
CA GLY A 520 3.32 -29.44 -1.76
C GLY A 520 3.89 -30.77 -2.31
N HIS A 521 5.01 -30.72 -3.03
CA HIS A 521 5.66 -31.89 -3.60
C HIS A 521 6.73 -32.47 -2.69
N ALA A 522 6.98 -33.78 -2.83
CA ALA A 522 8.09 -34.42 -2.13
C ALA A 522 9.44 -33.89 -2.65
N LEU A 523 10.36 -33.61 -1.73
CA LEU A 523 11.69 -33.14 -2.06
C LEU A 523 12.60 -34.34 -2.39
N ALA A 524 13.30 -34.25 -3.52
CA ALA A 524 14.42 -35.12 -3.82
C ALA A 524 15.65 -34.27 -4.14
N PHE A 525 16.78 -34.54 -3.46
CA PHE A 525 18.06 -33.97 -3.85
C PHE A 525 18.55 -34.68 -5.12
N GLN A 526 18.67 -33.94 -6.21
CA GLN A 526 19.02 -34.47 -7.53
C GLN A 526 20.02 -33.58 -8.23
N MET A 527 21.28 -34.02 -8.32
CA MET A 527 22.29 -33.30 -9.12
C MET A 527 21.92 -33.23 -10.61
N SER A 528 21.08 -34.12 -11.08
CA SER A 528 20.50 -34.08 -12.44
C SER A 528 19.66 -32.83 -12.75
N GLY A 529 19.21 -32.09 -11.74
CA GLY A 529 18.53 -30.81 -11.95
C GLY A 529 19.36 -29.79 -12.73
N PHE A 530 20.70 -29.87 -12.65
CA PHE A 530 21.59 -29.04 -13.47
C PHE A 530 21.70 -29.51 -14.94
N ALA A 531 21.23 -30.70 -15.26
CA ALA A 531 21.27 -31.25 -16.61
C ALA A 531 20.03 -30.86 -17.46
N GLU A 532 19.14 -30.01 -16.96
CA GLU A 532 17.99 -29.53 -17.74
C GLU A 532 18.47 -28.79 -19.00
N PRO A 533 17.88 -29.10 -20.17
CA PRO A 533 18.27 -28.49 -21.43
C PRO A 533 18.13 -26.97 -21.40
N GLY A 534 19.22 -26.26 -21.71
CA GLY A 534 19.23 -24.80 -21.76
C GLY A 534 19.56 -24.10 -20.43
N LEU A 535 19.46 -24.75 -19.29
CA LEU A 535 19.73 -24.16 -17.98
C LEU A 535 21.18 -23.67 -17.84
N ILE A 536 22.16 -24.48 -18.23
CA ILE A 536 23.59 -24.11 -18.19
C ILE A 536 23.86 -22.91 -19.12
N ALA A 537 23.22 -22.87 -20.30
CA ALA A 537 23.35 -21.76 -21.22
C ALA A 537 22.73 -20.47 -20.64
N LEU A 538 21.61 -20.57 -19.96
CA LEU A 538 20.97 -19.46 -19.25
C LEU A 538 21.85 -18.95 -18.12
N MET A 539 22.35 -19.85 -17.26
CA MET A 539 23.28 -19.49 -16.17
C MET A 539 24.58 -18.83 -16.70
N GLY A 540 25.07 -19.32 -17.83
CA GLY A 540 26.22 -18.71 -18.54
C GLY A 540 25.88 -17.30 -19.05
N THR A 541 24.71 -17.13 -19.62
CA THR A 541 24.24 -15.83 -20.12
C THR A 541 24.02 -14.82 -18.98
N SER A 542 23.34 -15.21 -17.92
CA SER A 542 23.11 -14.34 -16.75
C SER A 542 24.44 -13.97 -16.07
N THR A 543 25.34 -14.92 -15.91
CA THR A 543 26.70 -14.68 -15.40
C THR A 543 27.46 -13.68 -16.27
N ALA A 544 27.48 -13.86 -17.58
CA ALA A 544 28.15 -12.95 -18.52
C ALA A 544 27.59 -11.53 -18.44
N VAL A 545 26.27 -11.40 -18.38
CA VAL A 545 25.57 -10.11 -18.25
C VAL A 545 25.92 -9.41 -16.95
N VAL A 546 25.94 -10.14 -15.82
CA VAL A 546 26.32 -9.58 -14.53
C VAL A 546 27.79 -9.12 -14.53
N PHE A 547 28.72 -9.94 -15.01
CA PHE A 547 30.13 -9.55 -15.10
C PHE A 547 30.36 -8.38 -16.05
N LEU A 548 29.61 -8.30 -17.17
CA LEU A 548 29.65 -7.15 -18.06
C LEU A 548 29.19 -5.87 -17.34
N GLY A 549 28.09 -5.93 -16.61
CA GLY A 549 27.57 -4.79 -15.83
C GLY A 549 28.53 -4.34 -14.73
N LEU A 550 29.06 -5.29 -13.94
CA LEU A 550 30.07 -5.02 -12.92
C LEU A 550 31.35 -4.44 -13.54
N GLY A 551 31.83 -5.03 -14.64
CA GLY A 551 33.05 -4.61 -15.34
C GLY A 551 32.92 -3.19 -15.92
N LEU A 552 31.81 -2.89 -16.61
CA LEU A 552 31.54 -1.54 -17.12
C LEU A 552 31.45 -0.52 -15.98
N GLY A 553 30.72 -0.84 -14.90
CA GLY A 553 30.61 0.01 -13.72
C GLY A 553 31.97 0.26 -13.07
N TRP A 554 32.79 -0.79 -12.93
CA TRP A 554 34.14 -0.67 -12.35
C TRP A 554 35.10 0.11 -13.26
N TRP A 555 35.06 -0.13 -14.56
CA TRP A 555 35.88 0.60 -15.53
C TRP A 555 35.63 2.12 -15.50
N LEU A 556 34.37 2.53 -15.34
CA LEU A 556 34.00 3.95 -15.32
C LEU A 556 34.19 4.59 -13.92
N TYR A 557 33.90 3.86 -12.83
CA TYR A 557 33.79 4.43 -11.48
C TYR A 557 34.75 3.81 -10.45
N GLY A 558 35.48 2.76 -10.77
CA GLY A 558 36.37 2.05 -9.86
C GLY A 558 37.57 2.88 -9.40
N GLY A 559 37.40 3.69 -8.36
CA GLY A 559 38.42 4.58 -7.80
C GLY A 559 38.68 5.87 -8.59
N LYS A 560 37.89 6.13 -9.64
CA LYS A 560 38.02 7.29 -10.54
C LYS A 560 36.77 8.18 -10.52
N ALA A 561 35.97 8.09 -9.47
CA ALA A 561 34.75 8.89 -9.37
C ALA A 561 35.09 10.39 -9.43
N PRO A 562 34.37 11.18 -10.26
CA PRO A 562 34.62 12.62 -10.40
C PRO A 562 34.33 13.35 -9.09
N GLU A 563 34.88 14.55 -8.94
CA GLU A 563 34.60 15.42 -7.79
C GLU A 563 33.12 15.86 -7.77
N PRO A 564 32.58 16.24 -6.61
CA PRO A 564 31.15 16.56 -6.45
C PRO A 564 30.62 17.62 -7.42
N GLU A 565 31.46 18.57 -7.79
CA GLU A 565 31.10 19.69 -8.67
C GLU A 565 31.29 19.38 -10.17
N GLN A 566 31.96 18.26 -10.47
CA GLN A 566 32.16 17.86 -11.86
C GLN A 566 30.98 17.03 -12.35
N PRO A 567 30.59 17.20 -13.63
CA PRO A 567 29.57 16.35 -14.24
C PRO A 567 30.00 14.89 -14.27
N ASP A 568 29.05 13.99 -14.06
CA ASP A 568 29.25 12.54 -14.13
C ASP A 568 29.83 12.11 -15.50
N VAL A 569 30.52 11.00 -15.53
CA VAL A 569 31.13 10.46 -16.78
C VAL A 569 30.05 10.23 -17.83
N LEU A 570 28.89 9.68 -17.45
CA LEU A 570 27.76 9.46 -18.37
C LEU A 570 27.07 10.76 -18.75
N GLU A 571 27.04 11.76 -17.88
CA GLU A 571 26.51 13.10 -18.18
C GLU A 571 27.33 13.78 -19.27
N LYS A 572 28.67 13.64 -19.25
CA LYS A 572 29.56 14.13 -20.31
C LYS A 572 29.35 13.39 -21.64
N ALA A 573 29.15 12.07 -21.58
CA ALA A 573 29.00 11.22 -22.78
C ALA A 573 27.61 11.39 -23.43
N ALA A 574 26.54 11.53 -22.65
CA ALA A 574 25.16 11.58 -23.13
C ALA A 574 24.30 12.54 -22.30
N PRO A 575 24.47 13.87 -22.48
CA PRO A 575 23.85 14.87 -21.61
C PRO A 575 22.31 14.85 -21.65
N LEU A 576 21.69 14.69 -22.79
CA LEU A 576 20.24 14.68 -22.93
C LEU A 576 19.58 13.47 -22.22
N PRO A 577 19.96 12.21 -22.52
CA PRO A 577 19.46 11.06 -21.77
C PRO A 577 19.72 11.16 -20.26
N TRP A 578 20.88 11.67 -19.86
CA TRP A 578 21.22 11.86 -18.45
C TRP A 578 20.25 12.79 -17.74
N VAL A 579 19.94 13.95 -18.32
CA VAL A 579 18.98 14.91 -17.77
C VAL A 579 17.59 14.28 -17.60
N TRP A 580 17.14 13.50 -18.60
CA TRP A 580 15.85 12.79 -18.50
C TRP A 580 15.84 11.77 -17.36
N LEU A 581 16.88 10.96 -17.24
CA LEU A 581 16.99 9.94 -16.19
C LEU A 581 17.15 10.57 -14.80
N ARG A 582 17.98 11.62 -14.69
CA ARG A 582 18.16 12.38 -13.45
C ARG A 582 16.84 13.00 -12.96
N ASN A 583 16.02 13.52 -13.86
CA ASN A 583 14.70 14.06 -13.59
C ASN A 583 13.60 12.99 -13.61
N ARG A 584 13.95 11.72 -13.42
CA ARG A 584 12.99 10.61 -13.26
C ARG A 584 12.02 10.48 -14.43
N LEU A 585 12.50 10.78 -15.66
CA LEU A 585 11.72 10.79 -16.89
C LEU A 585 10.51 11.74 -16.86
N TYR A 586 10.55 12.74 -16.00
CA TYR A 586 9.51 13.78 -15.84
C TYR A 586 8.11 13.22 -15.54
N VAL A 587 8.01 12.04 -14.90
CA VAL A 587 6.71 11.42 -14.55
C VAL A 587 5.97 12.24 -13.48
N ASP A 588 6.70 12.81 -12.51
CA ASP A 588 6.10 13.68 -11.49
C ASP A 588 5.52 14.95 -12.10
N GLU A 589 6.23 15.57 -13.03
CA GLU A 589 5.78 16.75 -13.76
C GLU A 589 4.57 16.43 -14.66
N LEU A 590 4.58 15.28 -15.34
CA LEU A 590 3.44 14.81 -16.11
C LEU A 590 2.20 14.66 -15.22
N TYR A 591 2.34 14.09 -14.02
CA TYR A 591 1.23 14.01 -13.07
C TYR A 591 0.78 15.36 -12.57
N GLY A 592 1.71 16.31 -12.42
CA GLY A 592 1.42 17.69 -12.05
C GLY A 592 0.48 18.37 -13.04
N VAL A 593 0.78 18.27 -14.33
CA VAL A 593 0.00 18.92 -15.39
C VAL A 593 -1.24 18.14 -15.83
N THR A 594 -1.34 16.86 -15.50
CA THR A 594 -2.49 16.01 -15.87
C THR A 594 -3.36 15.69 -14.66
N VAL A 595 -2.97 14.73 -13.85
CA VAL A 595 -3.78 14.17 -12.76
C VAL A 595 -4.07 15.24 -11.69
N ILE A 596 -3.03 15.92 -11.20
CA ILE A 596 -3.17 16.93 -10.12
C ILE A 596 -3.93 18.15 -10.63
N ALA A 597 -3.65 18.61 -11.88
CA ALA A 597 -4.38 19.71 -12.49
C ALA A 597 -5.86 19.36 -12.69
N PHE A 598 -6.18 18.13 -13.13
CA PHE A 598 -7.55 17.65 -13.25
C PHE A 598 -8.26 17.64 -11.89
N TYR A 599 -7.63 17.11 -10.84
CA TYR A 599 -8.20 17.13 -9.48
C TYR A 599 -8.45 18.56 -8.98
N ALA A 600 -7.50 19.45 -9.20
CA ALA A 600 -7.65 20.86 -8.83
C ALA A 600 -8.78 21.55 -9.61
N TRP A 601 -8.96 21.21 -10.87
CA TRP A 601 -10.09 21.66 -11.66
C TRP A 601 -11.42 21.11 -11.15
N TRP A 602 -11.47 19.80 -10.89
CA TRP A 602 -12.68 19.13 -10.38
C TRP A 602 -13.06 19.64 -8.98
N ALA A 603 -12.07 19.87 -8.11
CA ALA A 603 -12.32 20.49 -6.79
C ALA A 603 -12.98 21.87 -6.92
N ARG A 604 -12.57 22.69 -7.91
CA ARG A 604 -13.21 24.00 -8.19
C ARG A 604 -14.62 23.83 -8.71
N VAL A 605 -14.86 22.83 -9.56
CA VAL A 605 -16.22 22.50 -10.04
C VAL A 605 -17.11 22.04 -8.89
N ALA A 606 -16.60 21.15 -8.03
CA ALA A 606 -17.35 20.68 -6.86
C ALA A 606 -17.67 21.82 -5.88
N ASP A 607 -16.71 22.71 -5.59
CA ASP A 607 -16.93 23.91 -4.76
C ASP A 607 -17.98 24.86 -5.39
N TRP A 608 -17.93 25.04 -6.71
CA TRP A 608 -18.94 25.83 -7.42
C TRP A 608 -20.34 25.19 -7.33
N LEU A 609 -20.44 23.87 -7.54
CA LEU A 609 -21.68 23.11 -7.40
C LEU A 609 -22.23 23.21 -5.97
N ASP A 610 -21.38 23.02 -4.97
CA ASP A 610 -21.79 23.12 -3.58
C ASP A 610 -22.31 24.51 -3.23
N ARG A 611 -21.56 25.56 -3.54
CA ARG A 611 -21.92 26.93 -3.18
C ARG A 611 -23.07 27.49 -4.01
N ARG A 612 -23.09 27.23 -5.33
CA ARG A 612 -24.07 27.86 -6.24
C ARG A 612 -25.34 27.04 -6.43
N VAL A 613 -25.19 25.71 -6.57
CA VAL A 613 -26.36 24.85 -6.82
C VAL A 613 -26.98 24.44 -5.49
N TRP A 614 -26.26 23.72 -4.66
CA TRP A 614 -26.82 23.20 -3.40
C TRP A 614 -27.04 24.29 -2.36
N GLY A 615 -26.04 25.13 -2.10
CA GLY A 615 -26.16 26.29 -1.21
C GLY A 615 -27.21 27.30 -1.75
N GLY A 616 -27.27 27.49 -3.06
CA GLY A 616 -28.28 28.30 -3.72
C GLY A 616 -29.70 27.75 -3.52
N ALA A 617 -29.87 26.42 -3.67
CA ALA A 617 -31.15 25.75 -3.45
C ALA A 617 -31.61 25.87 -1.98
N VAL A 618 -30.74 25.62 -1.03
CA VAL A 618 -31.00 25.78 0.41
C VAL A 618 -31.39 27.22 0.73
N THR A 619 -30.64 28.19 0.17
CA THR A 619 -30.92 29.61 0.35
C THR A 619 -32.27 29.98 -0.28
N GLY A 620 -32.55 29.45 -1.47
CA GLY A 620 -33.87 29.67 -2.16
C GLY A 620 -35.02 29.14 -1.33
N VAL A 621 -34.90 27.95 -0.76
CA VAL A 621 -35.91 27.37 0.16
C VAL A 621 -36.09 28.27 1.39
N ALA A 622 -34.95 28.69 2.00
CA ALA A 622 -35.01 29.59 3.15
C ALA A 622 -35.66 30.95 2.81
N TRP A 623 -35.42 31.49 1.62
CA TRP A 623 -36.08 32.71 1.12
C TRP A 623 -37.59 32.51 0.91
N ALA A 624 -37.99 31.39 0.33
CA ALA A 624 -39.40 31.04 0.15
C ALA A 624 -40.10 30.95 1.52
N PHE A 625 -39.51 30.28 2.50
CA PHE A 625 -40.08 30.22 3.86
C PHE A 625 -40.13 31.59 4.57
N ARG A 626 -39.10 32.41 4.38
CA ARG A 626 -39.13 33.80 4.90
C ARG A 626 -40.24 34.64 4.22
N GLY A 627 -40.37 34.54 2.91
CA GLY A 627 -41.44 35.20 2.17
C GLY A 627 -42.84 34.75 2.64
N TRP A 628 -43.00 33.43 2.84
CA TRP A 628 -44.22 32.88 3.40
C TRP A 628 -44.53 33.40 4.82
N ALA A 629 -43.54 33.44 5.68
CA ALA A 629 -43.67 33.96 7.04
C ALA A 629 -44.02 35.47 7.04
N GLN A 630 -43.43 36.25 6.13
CA GLN A 630 -43.76 37.67 5.97
C GLN A 630 -45.20 37.87 5.45
N LEU A 631 -45.63 37.04 4.50
CA LEU A 631 -47.01 37.06 4.01
C LEU A 631 -48.01 36.71 5.10
N ASN A 632 -47.72 35.65 5.87
CA ASN A 632 -48.57 35.27 7.02
C ASN A 632 -48.65 36.40 8.05
N ARG A 633 -47.51 37.01 8.38
CA ARG A 633 -47.49 38.16 9.31
C ARG A 633 -48.31 39.35 8.76
N PHE A 634 -48.19 39.63 7.46
CA PHE A 634 -48.97 40.70 6.81
C PHE A 634 -50.47 40.42 6.88
N LEU A 635 -50.89 39.19 6.56
CA LEU A 635 -52.27 38.76 6.62
C LEU A 635 -52.81 38.82 8.06
N ASP A 636 -52.06 38.32 9.00
CA ASP A 636 -52.39 38.32 10.42
C ASP A 636 -52.59 39.75 10.93
N THR A 637 -51.57 40.60 10.77
CA THR A 637 -51.60 41.98 11.31
C THR A 637 -52.67 42.84 10.64
N ASN A 638 -52.91 42.74 9.30
CA ASN A 638 -53.80 43.65 8.59
C ASN A 638 -55.19 43.13 8.41
N TRP A 639 -55.37 41.82 8.27
CA TRP A 639 -56.67 41.22 8.00
C TRP A 639 -57.29 40.57 9.21
N VAL A 640 -56.57 39.81 9.98
CA VAL A 640 -57.11 39.13 11.16
C VAL A 640 -57.18 40.13 12.33
N ASP A 641 -56.06 40.63 12.82
CA ASP A 641 -56.01 41.53 13.97
C ASP A 641 -56.61 42.88 13.59
N GLY A 642 -56.13 43.50 12.49
CA GLY A 642 -56.63 44.77 12.03
C GLY A 642 -58.11 44.80 11.62
N GLY A 643 -58.60 43.68 11.06
CA GLY A 643 -60.03 43.49 10.76
C GLY A 643 -60.85 43.32 12.02
N PHE A 644 -60.37 42.52 12.96
CA PHE A 644 -61.01 42.33 14.27
C PHE A 644 -61.03 43.61 15.09
N ASP A 645 -59.91 44.35 15.18
CA ASP A 645 -59.80 45.61 15.86
C ASP A 645 -60.74 46.68 15.29
N LYS A 646 -60.79 46.82 13.95
CA LYS A 646 -61.75 47.71 13.29
C LYS A 646 -63.20 47.29 13.52
N GLY A 647 -63.46 46.00 13.44
CA GLY A 647 -64.81 45.47 13.73
C GLY A 647 -65.24 45.77 15.15
N CYS A 648 -64.34 45.62 16.14
CA CYS A 648 -64.55 45.99 17.52
C CYS A 648 -64.77 47.49 17.69
N GLU A 649 -63.97 48.31 17.01
CA GLU A 649 -64.09 49.77 17.04
C GLU A 649 -65.40 50.26 16.43
N GLU A 650 -65.80 49.68 15.29
CA GLU A 650 -67.09 49.96 14.68
C GLU A 650 -68.28 49.54 15.57
N LEU A 651 -68.15 48.34 16.17
CA LEU A 651 -69.16 47.87 17.14
C LEU A 651 -69.21 48.78 18.39
N ALA A 652 -68.05 49.20 18.91
CA ALA A 652 -68.00 50.14 20.00
C ALA A 652 -68.58 51.50 19.65
N THR A 653 -68.29 52.00 18.42
CA THR A 653 -68.82 53.26 17.91
C THR A 653 -70.31 53.15 17.73
N GLY A 654 -70.78 52.08 17.10
CA GLY A 654 -72.21 51.77 16.93
C GLY A 654 -72.92 51.66 18.29
N GLY A 655 -72.32 50.96 19.23
CA GLY A 655 -72.82 50.83 20.59
C GLY A 655 -72.87 52.18 21.30
N GLY A 656 -71.86 53.03 21.10
CA GLY A 656 -71.81 54.40 21.61
C GLY A 656 -72.95 55.31 21.04
N LEU A 657 -73.19 55.14 19.74
CA LEU A 657 -74.36 55.82 19.07
C LEU A 657 -75.68 55.37 19.61
N LEU A 658 -75.89 54.06 19.75
CA LEU A 658 -77.07 53.48 20.39
C LEU A 658 -77.24 53.92 21.84
N ALA A 659 -76.14 53.96 22.61
CA ALA A 659 -76.11 54.48 24.01
C ALA A 659 -76.55 55.95 24.09
N ARG A 660 -76.13 56.77 23.14
CA ARG A 660 -76.57 58.22 23.04
C ARG A 660 -78.06 58.35 22.73
N VAL A 661 -78.61 57.44 21.95
CA VAL A 661 -80.03 57.41 21.68
C VAL A 661 -80.82 56.98 22.94
N GLN A 662 -80.21 56.11 23.74
CA GLN A 662 -80.73 55.67 25.06
C GLN A 662 -80.37 56.67 26.15
N SER A 663 -80.96 57.90 26.07
CA SER A 663 -80.71 58.98 27.01
C SER A 663 -81.26 58.79 28.41
N GLY A 664 -81.97 57.67 28.69
CA GLY A 664 -82.63 57.37 29.97
C GLY A 664 -83.77 58.32 30.32
N ARG A 665 -84.08 59.31 29.47
CA ARG A 665 -85.21 60.26 29.67
C ARG A 665 -86.44 59.86 28.86
N VAL A 666 -87.44 59.49 29.56
CA VAL A 666 -88.72 59.02 28.97
C VAL A 666 -89.23 60.01 27.93
N GLN A 667 -89.07 61.34 28.18
CA GLN A 667 -89.52 62.39 27.22
C GLN A 667 -88.75 62.32 25.89
N THR A 668 -87.46 61.83 25.87
CA THR A 668 -86.73 61.68 24.58
C THR A 668 -87.25 60.51 23.80
N TYR A 669 -87.55 59.39 24.46
CA TYR A 669 -88.14 58.18 23.81
C TYR A 669 -89.53 58.46 23.27
N LEU A 670 -90.37 59.23 24.08
CA LEU A 670 -91.68 59.64 23.63
C LEU A 670 -91.66 60.61 22.38
N ARG A 671 -90.65 61.52 22.38
CA ARG A 671 -90.46 62.39 21.16
C ARG A 671 -90.03 61.60 19.97
N LEU A 672 -89.06 60.63 20.10
CA LEU A 672 -88.65 59.76 19.02
C LEU A 672 -89.83 58.90 18.52
N LEU A 673 -90.63 58.35 19.42
CA LEU A 673 -91.85 57.62 19.09
C LEU A 673 -92.84 58.49 18.34
N ALA A 674 -93.05 59.72 18.83
CA ALA A 674 -93.93 60.66 18.19
C ALA A 674 -93.45 61.02 16.75
N VAL A 675 -92.18 61.27 16.58
CA VAL A 675 -91.57 61.52 15.25
C VAL A 675 -91.68 60.30 14.37
N ALA A 676 -91.44 59.07 14.87
CA ALA A 676 -91.60 57.84 14.11
C ALA A 676 -93.04 57.62 13.72
N VAL A 677 -94.03 57.86 14.56
CA VAL A 677 -95.46 57.80 14.28
C VAL A 677 -95.82 58.81 13.26
N VAL A 678 -95.39 60.07 13.36
CA VAL A 678 -95.65 61.13 12.32
C VAL A 678 -95.02 60.72 11.00
N ALA A 679 -93.79 60.23 10.97
CA ALA A 679 -93.11 59.70 9.75
C ALA A 679 -93.92 58.52 9.15
N LEU A 680 -94.32 57.57 9.97
CA LEU A 680 -95.12 56.45 9.54
C LEU A 680 -96.49 56.89 8.93
N VAL A 681 -97.18 57.84 9.56
CA VAL A 681 -98.41 58.41 9.05
C VAL A 681 -98.15 59.17 7.76
N ALA A 682 -97.07 59.94 7.68
CA ALA A 682 -96.66 60.61 6.44
C ALA A 682 -96.38 59.65 5.31
N ILE A 683 -95.71 58.50 5.57
CA ILE A 683 -95.43 57.44 4.61
C ILE A 683 -96.74 56.76 4.20
N LEU A 684 -97.60 56.47 5.15
CA LEU A 684 -98.91 55.93 4.85
C LEU A 684 -99.78 56.85 4.04
N ILE A 685 -99.79 58.17 4.33
CA ILE A 685 -100.49 59.16 3.52
C ILE A 685 -99.90 59.28 2.12
N TRP A 686 -98.57 59.19 2.02
CA TRP A 686 -97.86 59.18 0.74
C TRP A 686 -98.18 57.90 -0.06
N SER A 687 -98.13 56.74 0.58
CA SER A 687 -98.44 55.48 -0.07
C SER A 687 -99.92 55.33 -0.47
N SER A 688 -100.80 56.03 0.23
CA SER A 688 -102.24 56.05 -0.13
C SER A 688 -102.56 57.05 -1.25
N ARG A 689 -101.61 57.89 -1.64
CA ARG A 689 -101.72 58.83 -2.78
C ARG A 689 -100.97 58.38 -4.06
N ALA A 690 -100.19 57.26 -3.98
CA ALA A 690 -99.61 56.55 -5.11
C ALA A 690 -100.50 55.31 -5.47
#